data_7235abcd9d2a97bf234645f4d4f47af9
#
_entry.id   7235abcd9d2a97bf234645f4d4f47af9
#
_cell.length_a   1.000
_cell.length_b   1.000
_cell.length_c   1.000
_cell.angle_alpha   90.00
_cell.angle_beta   90.00
_cell.angle_gamma   90.00
#
_symmetry.space_group_name_H-M   'P 1'
#
loop_
_entity.id
_entity.type
_entity.pdbx_description
1 polymer ?
#
loop_
_entity_poly.entity_id
_entity_poly.type
_entity_poly.pdbx_seq_one_letter_code
_entity_poly.pdbx_strand_id
1 'polypeptide(L)'
;MEYNPASKEEKKLHLFDSRTRKEILLNGDIERLEFYNNDQGAFYRLADSAGVMKTFLLSLPSGVKTEWKHKEAFRPVEGTPYSISVTNVSKDTVNHVPAFNRLVVRHLKTEVAFHIDSIGYHTLYDGGRSILFIRKKSDRNELCYGPLAGPYKTLYQSSVKSEPSSYSFNEKEMIGEFSVNDSLWYAFSLKKPGCNLLFDRKEIVLPDGMSVGRIDLSKSHNFLILELRDSQQISRRREESEKKPDKSFELELWTWNEMEVPTLQRGGRYRQDKSVTYIYDIFSKKLTEVAPFTVDLLLPSGAENLNYVLYTDESPYKMQREWLDRLPFDIYSVNVHTGAKRLIGRSYRTAPKWSVNGKWAVMYDPIAQVWNKFDGATGKVVNISDAIGYPMFMESYDKPAPAPAYGIAGWTADGNNVFLYDAYDWWKIDLTGERQPECLTKGYGRKHGKSIRKMTSNIDKDVFQKDEKVIVSLWDKDTMDEGVYQLDMKGRLRKLMEGNYVYTIHRFSDNHEYCVWNRQNVSEFRDLWWSKSDFSNPVKVTNANPQQADYKWGTVKLIKWTNYENKENKGLLYLPEDYDPQKEYPALVQFYETHSGELNIYHAPLLSSALGDPMYFASNGYIVFMPDVHFTVGTPGQSCYDAVVSGTKYLIEQGIAHPGKIGLQGHSWSGYQTSYLVTKIDLFTCANIAAPITDMVTGYLGIRNGSGLPRYFMYEETQSRMGKTLWEAKDKYLASSAILEADKIHTPLLILHNDEDEAVAYEQGRALYLAMRRLQRPAWLLNYKGEGHFVLGRGAQKDWTIRMMQFFDYYLKGTKEPRWMKEGIHLRERGIDQKYDLLKK
;
A
#
# COMPACT_ATOMS: atom_id res chain seq x y z
N MET A 1 14.26 -15.59 6.42
CA MET A 1 13.87 -16.15 7.74
C MET A 1 13.13 -17.43 7.49
N GLU A 2 13.61 -18.53 8.06
CA GLU A 2 12.89 -19.79 8.08
C GLU A 2 11.97 -19.77 9.30
N TYR A 3 10.66 -19.85 9.07
CA TYR A 3 9.67 -19.86 10.15
C TYR A 3 8.76 -21.08 9.98
N ASN A 4 8.85 -22.03 10.90
CA ASN A 4 7.91 -23.12 11.01
C ASN A 4 6.91 -22.82 12.12
N PRO A 5 5.65 -22.44 11.82
CA PRO A 5 4.66 -22.10 12.84
C PRO A 5 4.18 -23.30 13.65
N ALA A 6 4.47 -24.53 13.24
CA ALA A 6 4.07 -25.75 13.94
C ALA A 6 5.13 -26.24 14.94
N SER A 7 6.36 -25.76 14.86
CA SER A 7 7.44 -26.11 15.77
C SER A 7 7.78 -24.94 16.70
N LYS A 8 8.22 -25.22 17.91
CA LYS A 8 8.86 -24.25 18.81
C LYS A 8 10.32 -24.00 18.40
N GLU A 9 10.69 -24.28 17.17
CA GLU A 9 12.06 -24.11 16.68
C GLU A 9 12.44 -22.63 16.66
N GLU A 10 13.66 -22.35 17.04
CA GLU A 10 14.24 -21.00 16.99
C GLU A 10 14.23 -20.48 15.56
N LYS A 11 13.90 -19.22 15.39
CA LYS A 11 14.05 -18.53 14.11
C LYS A 11 15.51 -18.58 13.67
N LYS A 12 15.75 -18.92 12.41
CA LYS A 12 17.07 -18.97 11.80
C LYS A 12 17.19 -17.89 10.74
N LEU A 13 18.31 -17.19 10.73
CA LEU A 13 18.65 -16.21 9.70
C LEU A 13 19.80 -16.74 8.86
N HIS A 14 19.59 -16.83 7.57
CA HIS A 14 20.56 -17.32 6.61
C HIS A 14 21.21 -16.13 5.90
N LEU A 15 22.55 -16.07 5.93
CA LEU A 15 23.35 -15.14 5.16
C LEU A 15 24.02 -15.92 4.04
N PHE A 16 23.69 -15.60 2.79
CA PHE A 16 24.22 -16.28 1.62
C PHE A 16 25.28 -15.41 0.93
N ASP A 17 26.49 -15.93 0.79
CA ASP A 17 27.54 -15.30 -0.01
C ASP A 17 27.40 -15.72 -1.48
N SER A 18 26.97 -14.80 -2.31
CA SER A 18 26.74 -15.04 -3.74
C SER A 18 27.99 -15.43 -4.54
N ARG A 19 29.19 -15.07 -4.10
CA ARG A 19 30.47 -15.38 -4.78
C ARG A 19 30.96 -16.76 -4.43
N THR A 20 30.99 -17.08 -3.13
CA THR A 20 31.53 -18.35 -2.63
C THR A 20 30.48 -19.44 -2.53
N ARG A 21 29.19 -19.10 -2.65
CA ARG A 21 28.02 -19.98 -2.43
C ARG A 21 27.98 -20.58 -1.02
N LYS A 22 28.68 -19.96 -0.07
CA LYS A 22 28.65 -20.36 1.33
C LYS A 22 27.50 -19.68 2.08
N GLU A 23 26.99 -20.39 3.05
CA GLU A 23 25.93 -19.94 3.92
C GLU A 23 26.47 -19.79 5.34
N ILE A 24 26.10 -18.70 5.99
CA ILE A 24 26.32 -18.48 7.42
C ILE A 24 24.96 -18.51 8.11
N LEU A 25 24.79 -19.45 9.02
CA LEU A 25 23.55 -19.61 9.80
C LEU A 25 23.66 -18.88 11.13
N LEU A 26 22.71 -18.01 11.41
CA LEU A 26 22.55 -17.32 12.68
C LEU A 26 21.27 -17.81 13.36
N ASN A 27 21.41 -18.41 14.54
CA ASN A 27 20.30 -18.94 15.33
C ASN A 27 19.81 -17.88 16.33
N GLY A 28 18.51 -17.91 16.62
CA GLY A 28 17.86 -17.06 17.61
C GLY A 28 16.94 -15.99 17.03
N ASP A 29 16.21 -15.30 17.89
CA ASP A 29 15.28 -14.23 17.49
C ASP A 29 16.04 -12.94 17.21
N ILE A 30 16.57 -12.84 15.98
CA ILE A 30 17.38 -11.69 15.55
C ILE A 30 16.43 -10.52 15.24
N GLU A 31 16.54 -9.48 16.06
CA GLU A 31 15.71 -8.29 15.93
C GLU A 31 16.12 -7.40 14.75
N ARG A 32 17.43 -7.31 14.47
CA ARG A 32 17.96 -6.41 13.43
C ARG A 32 19.25 -7.01 12.86
N LEU A 33 19.40 -6.98 11.54
CA LEU A 33 20.65 -7.27 10.85
C LEU A 33 20.92 -6.18 9.83
N GLU A 34 22.12 -5.60 9.86
CA GLU A 34 22.58 -4.62 8.89
C GLU A 34 24.04 -4.89 8.48
N PHE A 35 24.34 -4.62 7.22
CA PHE A 35 25.70 -4.69 6.69
C PHE A 35 26.45 -3.38 6.92
N TYR A 36 27.76 -3.44 7.01
CA TYR A 36 28.63 -2.28 7.15
C TYR A 36 29.97 -2.49 6.43
N ASN A 37 30.70 -1.40 6.22
CA ASN A 37 32.04 -1.37 5.62
C ASN A 37 32.07 -2.09 4.25
N ASN A 38 31.18 -1.69 3.32
CA ASN A 38 31.06 -2.29 1.98
C ASN A 38 30.93 -3.82 2.03
N ASP A 39 30.02 -4.30 2.84
CA ASP A 39 29.70 -5.73 3.04
C ASP A 39 30.84 -6.60 3.58
N GLN A 40 31.89 -6.00 4.15
CA GLN A 40 32.92 -6.74 4.87
C GLN A 40 32.50 -7.25 6.24
N GLY A 41 31.40 -6.72 6.76
CA GLY A 41 30.82 -7.12 8.03
C GLY A 41 29.31 -6.89 8.07
N ALA A 42 28.67 -7.56 9.01
CA ALA A 42 27.30 -7.32 9.40
C ALA A 42 27.20 -7.21 10.93
N PHE A 43 26.19 -6.54 11.44
CA PHE A 43 25.84 -6.61 12.85
C PHE A 43 24.39 -7.03 13.02
N TYR A 44 24.12 -7.64 14.15
CA TYR A 44 22.77 -8.04 14.52
C TYR A 44 22.53 -7.93 16.02
N ARG A 45 21.28 -7.87 16.43
CA ARG A 45 20.84 -7.84 17.80
C ARG A 45 20.13 -9.13 18.16
N LEU A 46 20.46 -9.65 19.32
CA LEU A 46 19.90 -10.88 19.86
C LEU A 46 19.69 -10.73 21.37
N ALA A 47 18.52 -11.16 21.87
CA ALA A 47 18.27 -11.25 23.31
C ALA A 47 19.04 -12.43 23.91
N ASP A 48 19.70 -12.22 25.05
CA ASP A 48 20.27 -13.33 25.83
C ASP A 48 19.20 -14.07 26.63
N SER A 49 19.59 -15.11 27.35
CA SER A 49 18.66 -15.94 28.15
C SER A 49 17.91 -15.16 29.26
N ALA A 50 18.38 -13.97 29.61
CA ALA A 50 17.74 -13.06 30.57
C ALA A 50 16.87 -12.00 29.86
N GLY A 51 16.73 -12.05 28.52
CA GLY A 51 15.98 -11.09 27.72
C GLY A 51 16.72 -9.77 27.45
N VAL A 52 18.01 -9.68 27.76
CA VAL A 52 18.81 -8.49 27.53
C VAL A 52 19.33 -8.48 26.09
N MET A 53 19.03 -7.41 25.34
CA MET A 53 19.47 -7.26 23.96
C MET A 53 20.96 -6.98 23.87
N LYS A 54 21.70 -7.86 23.19
CA LYS A 54 23.13 -7.71 22.89
C LYS A 54 23.35 -7.47 21.41
N THR A 55 24.40 -6.74 21.07
CA THR A 55 24.81 -6.49 19.69
C THR A 55 26.03 -7.35 19.37
N PHE A 56 25.95 -8.06 18.25
CA PHE A 56 27.03 -8.89 17.74
C PHE A 56 27.52 -8.36 16.40
N LEU A 57 28.83 -8.35 16.21
CA LEU A 57 29.48 -8.06 14.94
C LEU A 57 29.85 -9.38 14.27
N LEU A 58 29.61 -9.46 12.98
CA LEU A 58 29.90 -10.60 12.13
C LEU A 58 30.90 -10.18 11.06
N SER A 59 32.07 -10.77 11.05
CA SER A 59 33.06 -10.55 9.99
C SER A 59 32.70 -11.40 8.77
N LEU A 60 32.67 -10.82 7.59
CA LEU A 60 32.36 -11.51 6.35
C LEU A 60 33.61 -11.63 5.44
N PRO A 61 33.80 -12.74 4.73
CA PRO A 61 32.99 -13.97 4.68
C PRO A 61 33.34 -15.00 5.75
N SER A 62 34.22 -14.69 6.72
CA SER A 62 34.74 -15.66 7.70
C SER A 62 33.68 -16.20 8.67
N GLY A 63 32.61 -15.48 8.90
CA GLY A 63 31.55 -15.85 9.86
C GLY A 63 31.97 -15.67 11.34
N VAL A 64 33.12 -15.04 11.61
CA VAL A 64 33.58 -14.80 12.99
C VAL A 64 32.65 -13.81 13.69
N LYS A 65 32.12 -14.22 14.84
CA LYS A 65 31.20 -13.40 15.67
C LYS A 65 31.97 -12.76 16.83
N THR A 66 31.70 -11.48 17.09
CA THR A 66 32.27 -10.73 18.22
C THR A 66 31.17 -9.93 18.91
N GLU A 67 31.06 -10.00 20.22
CA GLU A 67 30.11 -9.18 20.99
C GLU A 67 30.60 -7.74 21.08
N TRP A 68 29.74 -6.77 20.82
CA TRP A 68 30.00 -5.35 21.02
C TRP A 68 29.97 -5.02 22.54
N LYS A 69 31.14 -4.79 23.15
CA LYS A 69 31.28 -4.62 24.61
C LYS A 69 31.29 -3.16 25.06
N HIS A 70 31.15 -2.21 24.13
CA HIS A 70 31.18 -0.78 24.46
C HIS A 70 29.81 -0.30 24.95
N LYS A 71 29.80 0.72 25.83
CA LYS A 71 28.57 1.30 26.43
C LYS A 71 27.70 2.01 25.39
N GLU A 72 28.32 2.59 24.35
CA GLU A 72 27.61 3.25 23.25
C GLU A 72 26.96 2.25 22.29
N ALA A 73 25.83 2.63 21.71
CA ALA A 73 25.17 1.82 20.70
C ALA A 73 26.03 1.69 19.44
N PHE A 74 26.08 0.50 18.86
CA PHE A 74 26.75 0.29 17.58
C PHE A 74 25.93 0.89 16.45
N ARG A 75 26.50 1.89 15.75
CA ARG A 75 25.92 2.54 14.56
C ARG A 75 27.04 2.74 13.53
N PRO A 76 27.26 1.76 12.65
CA PRO A 76 28.32 1.87 11.65
C PRO A 76 28.03 2.99 10.65
N VAL A 77 29.08 3.60 10.15
CA VAL A 77 29.01 4.58 9.07
C VAL A 77 29.38 3.88 7.79
N GLU A 78 28.44 3.79 6.87
CA GLU A 78 28.57 3.07 5.60
C GLU A 78 29.80 3.56 4.82
N GLY A 79 30.54 2.63 4.21
CA GLY A 79 31.75 2.94 3.43
C GLY A 79 32.93 3.41 4.24
N THR A 80 32.86 3.40 5.57
CA THR A 80 33.97 3.85 6.46
C THR A 80 34.31 2.80 7.53
N PRO A 81 35.51 2.83 8.11
CA PRO A 81 35.88 1.96 9.22
C PRO A 81 35.40 2.47 10.60
N TYR A 82 34.36 3.30 10.65
CA TYR A 82 33.90 3.92 11.88
C TYR A 82 32.48 3.52 12.27
N SER A 83 32.25 3.52 13.60
CA SER A 83 30.91 3.55 14.20
C SER A 83 30.72 4.88 14.94
N ILE A 84 29.51 5.45 14.89
CA ILE A 84 29.17 6.66 15.61
C ILE A 84 27.99 6.43 16.56
N SER A 85 27.99 7.13 17.68
CA SER A 85 26.85 7.16 18.60
C SER A 85 26.81 8.45 19.41
N VAL A 86 25.63 8.89 19.81
CA VAL A 86 25.46 10.01 20.72
C VAL A 86 25.17 9.46 22.11
N THR A 87 25.95 9.87 23.07
CA THR A 87 25.79 9.51 24.48
C THR A 87 25.49 10.74 25.32
N ASN A 88 24.59 10.62 26.27
CA ASN A 88 24.33 11.69 27.23
C ASN A 88 25.34 11.58 28.40
N VAL A 89 26.11 12.63 28.62
CA VAL A 89 26.99 12.75 29.75
C VAL A 89 26.26 13.49 30.87
N SER A 90 26.00 12.79 31.96
CA SER A 90 25.27 13.36 33.12
C SER A 90 26.04 14.50 33.79
N LYS A 91 25.31 15.38 34.46
CA LYS A 91 25.87 16.50 35.21
C LYS A 91 26.82 15.98 36.30
N ASP A 92 28.05 16.48 36.29
CA ASP A 92 28.97 16.30 37.39
C ASP A 92 28.83 17.49 38.39
N THR A 93 28.21 17.18 39.54
CA THR A 93 27.99 18.19 40.58
C THR A 93 29.23 18.54 41.37
N VAL A 94 30.26 17.67 41.38
CA VAL A 94 31.51 17.89 42.11
C VAL A 94 32.42 18.84 41.32
N ASN A 95 32.48 18.66 39.99
CA ASN A 95 33.33 19.47 39.14
C ASN A 95 32.55 20.58 38.39
N HIS A 96 31.28 20.82 38.75
CA HIS A 96 30.39 21.82 38.10
C HIS A 96 30.24 21.70 36.59
N VAL A 97 30.35 20.48 36.02
CA VAL A 97 30.19 20.23 34.59
C VAL A 97 28.70 19.99 34.31
N PRO A 98 28.06 20.82 33.46
CA PRO A 98 26.64 20.61 33.06
C PRO A 98 26.51 19.35 32.23
N ALA A 99 25.30 18.77 32.21
CA ALA A 99 24.99 17.65 31.32
C ALA A 99 25.11 18.08 29.85
N PHE A 100 25.69 17.23 29.01
CA PHE A 100 25.83 17.49 27.58
C PHE A 100 25.76 16.20 26.75
N ASN A 101 25.50 16.34 25.47
CA ASN A 101 25.56 15.23 24.52
C ASN A 101 26.96 15.11 23.94
N ARG A 102 27.49 13.90 23.89
CA ARG A 102 28.80 13.56 23.32
C ARG A 102 28.60 12.66 22.12
N LEU A 103 29.15 13.04 20.95
CA LEU A 103 29.29 12.12 19.83
C LEU A 103 30.59 11.32 20.03
N VAL A 104 30.44 10.00 20.02
CA VAL A 104 31.58 9.06 20.05
C VAL A 104 31.78 8.53 18.64
N VAL A 105 32.94 8.73 18.08
CA VAL A 105 33.37 8.18 16.78
C VAL A 105 34.42 7.10 17.08
N ARG A 106 34.10 5.86 16.84
CA ARG A 106 34.99 4.71 17.16
C ARG A 106 35.44 4.00 15.89
N HIS A 107 36.75 3.84 15.76
CA HIS A 107 37.34 3.06 14.68
C HIS A 107 37.14 1.57 14.92
N LEU A 108 36.50 0.85 13.98
CA LEU A 108 36.04 -0.53 14.15
C LEU A 108 37.17 -1.56 14.33
N LYS A 109 38.34 -1.30 13.73
CA LYS A 109 39.47 -2.24 13.78
C LYS A 109 40.43 -1.97 14.98
N THR A 110 40.71 -0.69 15.27
CA THR A 110 41.64 -0.31 16.32
C THR A 110 40.97 -0.03 17.65
N GLU A 111 39.66 0.05 17.68
CA GLU A 111 38.79 0.40 18.80
C GLU A 111 39.06 1.80 19.42
N VAL A 112 39.95 2.59 18.81
CA VAL A 112 40.25 3.96 19.24
C VAL A 112 39.00 4.81 19.06
N ALA A 113 38.61 5.57 20.08
CA ALA A 113 37.48 6.48 20.07
C ALA A 113 37.92 7.95 20.09
N PHE A 114 37.25 8.73 19.23
CA PHE A 114 37.31 10.18 19.23
C PHE A 114 36.00 10.73 19.81
N HIS A 115 36.09 11.81 20.56
CA HIS A 115 34.93 12.41 21.23
C HIS A 115 34.70 13.85 20.75
N ILE A 116 33.44 14.17 20.44
CA ILE A 116 33.00 15.54 20.18
C ILE A 116 31.99 15.89 21.28
N ASP A 117 32.40 16.71 22.22
CA ASP A 117 31.58 17.10 23.35
C ASP A 117 30.67 18.26 23.02
N SER A 118 29.53 18.33 23.74
CA SER A 118 28.53 19.38 23.62
C SER A 118 27.93 19.47 22.22
N ILE A 119 27.71 18.32 21.59
CA ILE A 119 27.15 18.25 20.24
C ILE A 119 25.63 18.51 20.26
N GLY A 120 25.19 19.36 19.33
CA GLY A 120 23.79 19.50 18.99
C GLY A 120 23.42 18.69 17.73
N TYR A 121 22.89 19.35 16.70
CA TYR A 121 22.63 18.73 15.40
C TYR A 121 23.93 18.22 14.76
N HIS A 122 23.83 17.11 14.04
CA HIS A 122 24.93 16.63 13.20
C HIS A 122 24.40 15.87 11.98
N THR A 123 25.15 15.92 10.90
CA THR A 123 24.92 15.14 9.68
C THR A 123 26.25 14.72 9.07
N LEU A 124 26.25 13.55 8.44
CA LEU A 124 27.43 13.04 7.73
C LEU A 124 27.33 13.42 6.24
N TYR A 125 28.48 13.56 5.60
CA TYR A 125 28.59 13.83 4.17
C TYR A 125 29.89 13.22 3.61
N ASP A 126 30.08 13.31 2.28
CA ASP A 126 31.21 12.68 1.57
C ASP A 126 31.27 11.16 1.84
N GLY A 127 30.10 10.50 1.66
CA GLY A 127 29.98 9.07 1.95
C GLY A 127 30.32 8.69 3.39
N GLY A 128 30.01 9.55 4.35
CA GLY A 128 30.24 9.32 5.79
C GLY A 128 31.66 9.65 6.26
N ARG A 129 32.56 10.09 5.39
CA ARG A 129 33.95 10.40 5.75
C ARG A 129 34.12 11.72 6.50
N SER A 130 33.11 12.59 6.36
CA SER A 130 33.10 13.94 6.91
C SER A 130 31.83 14.20 7.69
N ILE A 131 31.87 15.17 8.60
CA ILE A 131 30.76 15.55 9.47
C ILE A 131 30.57 17.06 9.49
N LEU A 132 29.29 17.49 9.47
CA LEU A 132 28.81 18.82 9.78
C LEU A 132 28.02 18.75 11.10
N PHE A 133 28.32 19.61 12.06
CA PHE A 133 27.68 19.55 13.37
C PHE A 133 27.69 20.89 14.10
N ILE A 134 26.80 21.04 15.07
CA ILE A 134 26.79 22.15 16.00
C ILE A 134 27.51 21.75 17.29
N ARG A 135 28.44 22.59 17.72
CA ARG A 135 29.05 22.53 19.02
C ARG A 135 28.52 23.65 19.91
N LYS A 136 27.97 23.27 21.06
CA LYS A 136 27.48 24.20 22.06
C LYS A 136 28.58 24.48 23.09
N LYS A 137 29.08 25.72 23.14
CA LYS A 137 30.04 26.19 24.16
C LYS A 137 29.31 27.03 25.22
N SER A 138 29.96 27.32 26.32
CA SER A 138 29.45 28.15 27.41
C SER A 138 29.12 29.60 26.99
N ASP A 139 29.84 30.11 26.01
CA ASP A 139 29.77 31.51 25.54
C ASP A 139 29.16 31.66 24.13
N ARG A 140 29.10 30.59 23.34
CA ARG A 140 28.64 30.62 21.95
C ARG A 140 28.24 29.24 21.41
N ASN A 141 27.53 29.25 20.28
CA ASN A 141 27.28 28.08 19.45
C ASN A 141 28.14 28.16 18.17
N GLU A 142 28.69 27.04 17.72
CA GLU A 142 29.55 26.95 16.54
C GLU A 142 29.00 25.92 15.56
N LEU A 143 28.80 26.29 14.28
CA LEU A 143 28.61 25.35 13.19
C LEU A 143 29.98 24.92 12.68
N CYS A 144 30.30 23.62 12.84
CA CYS A 144 31.60 23.06 12.54
C CYS A 144 31.49 21.99 11.45
N TYR A 145 32.54 21.81 10.66
CA TYR A 145 32.64 20.75 9.65
C TYR A 145 34.09 20.24 9.53
N GLY A 146 34.27 19.06 8.97
CA GLY A 146 35.58 18.47 8.74
C GLY A 146 35.54 16.96 8.61
N PRO A 147 36.71 16.30 8.51
CA PRO A 147 36.80 14.85 8.52
C PRO A 147 36.15 14.27 9.78
N LEU A 148 35.57 13.05 9.68
CA LEU A 148 34.86 12.43 10.80
C LEU A 148 35.71 12.28 12.06
N ALA A 149 37.00 12.03 11.92
CA ALA A 149 37.97 11.96 13.02
C ALA A 149 38.72 13.31 13.32
N GLY A 150 38.28 14.44 12.71
CA GLY A 150 38.91 15.76 12.85
C GLY A 150 40.16 15.95 11.97
N PRO A 151 40.79 17.13 11.98
CA PRO A 151 40.38 18.33 12.70
C PRO A 151 39.16 19.03 12.10
N TYR A 152 38.46 19.85 12.93
CA TYR A 152 37.23 20.54 12.53
C TYR A 152 37.45 22.04 12.33
N LYS A 153 36.83 22.63 11.32
CA LYS A 153 36.77 24.04 11.01
C LYS A 153 35.44 24.64 11.41
N THR A 154 35.42 25.87 11.88
CA THR A 154 34.21 26.61 12.21
C THR A 154 33.72 27.36 10.99
N LEU A 155 32.47 27.16 10.62
CA LEU A 155 31.81 27.81 9.48
C LEU A 155 31.02 29.04 9.92
N TYR A 156 30.38 28.96 11.11
CA TYR A 156 29.57 30.05 11.66
C TYR A 156 29.64 30.05 13.19
N GLN A 157 29.47 31.22 13.80
CA GLN A 157 29.39 31.39 15.25
C GLN A 157 28.19 32.28 15.62
N SER A 158 27.45 31.91 16.65
CA SER A 158 26.38 32.73 17.20
C SER A 158 26.47 32.79 18.73
N SER A 159 25.79 33.77 19.37
CA SER A 159 25.66 33.81 20.83
C SER A 159 24.95 32.57 21.38
N VAL A 160 25.12 32.25 22.66
CA VAL A 160 24.46 31.13 23.35
C VAL A 160 22.94 31.22 23.26
N LYS A 161 22.37 32.45 23.24
CA LYS A 161 20.92 32.68 23.12
C LYS A 161 20.38 32.51 21.70
N SER A 162 21.28 32.37 20.71
CA SER A 162 20.96 32.30 19.27
C SER A 162 21.38 30.95 18.72
N GLU A 163 20.61 29.93 19.01
CA GLU A 163 20.90 28.57 18.54
C GLU A 163 20.54 28.41 17.05
N PRO A 164 21.47 27.90 16.22
CA PRO A 164 21.12 27.47 14.88
C PRO A 164 20.12 26.29 14.92
N SER A 165 19.11 26.34 14.08
CA SER A 165 18.02 25.36 13.96
C SER A 165 17.62 25.17 12.49
N SER A 166 16.70 24.26 12.19
CA SER A 166 16.11 24.06 10.84
C SER A 166 17.17 23.85 9.75
N TYR A 167 17.92 22.75 9.82
CA TYR A 167 19.01 22.46 8.89
C TYR A 167 18.53 21.73 7.65
N SER A 168 19.06 22.15 6.49
CA SER A 168 19.02 21.42 5.23
C SER A 168 20.42 21.36 4.64
N PHE A 169 20.82 20.23 4.08
CA PHE A 169 22.12 20.04 3.46
C PHE A 169 22.03 19.14 2.22
N ASN A 170 22.47 19.68 1.09
CA ASN A 170 22.58 18.93 -0.17
C ASN A 170 24.03 18.48 -0.35
N GLU A 171 24.28 17.19 -0.14
CA GLU A 171 25.62 16.62 -0.23
C GLU A 171 26.23 16.71 -1.64
N LYS A 172 25.44 16.55 -2.70
CA LYS A 172 25.94 16.62 -4.09
C LYS A 172 26.45 18.01 -4.46
N GLU A 173 25.76 19.02 -3.98
CA GLU A 173 26.10 20.42 -4.24
C GLU A 173 27.06 20.98 -3.18
N MET A 174 27.18 20.33 -2.03
CA MET A 174 27.93 20.78 -0.87
C MET A 174 27.46 22.13 -0.36
N ILE A 175 26.16 22.37 -0.42
CA ILE A 175 25.47 23.59 0.00
C ILE A 175 24.43 23.22 1.04
N GLY A 176 24.21 24.07 2.01
CA GLY A 176 23.20 23.89 3.02
C GLY A 176 22.65 25.20 3.55
N GLU A 177 21.66 25.06 4.41
CA GLU A 177 20.93 26.15 5.02
C GLU A 177 20.69 25.88 6.49
N PHE A 178 20.56 26.93 7.26
CA PHE A 178 20.10 26.87 8.65
C PHE A 178 19.45 28.19 9.06
N SER A 179 18.59 28.13 10.06
CA SER A 179 18.04 29.33 10.70
C SER A 179 18.69 29.58 12.04
N VAL A 180 18.62 30.81 12.51
CA VAL A 180 19.04 31.21 13.85
C VAL A 180 17.85 31.89 14.54
N ASN A 181 17.41 31.32 15.67
CA ASN A 181 16.21 31.74 16.41
C ASN A 181 14.95 31.80 15.52
N ASP A 182 14.84 30.94 14.53
CA ASP A 182 13.75 30.94 13.53
C ASP A 182 13.49 32.32 12.87
N SER A 183 14.49 33.18 12.89
CA SER A 183 14.40 34.57 12.39
C SER A 183 15.40 34.89 11.31
N LEU A 184 16.64 34.46 11.45
CA LEU A 184 17.71 34.72 10.51
C LEU A 184 18.04 33.45 9.74
N TRP A 185 17.97 33.49 8.43
CA TRP A 185 18.27 32.34 7.57
C TRP A 185 19.55 32.53 6.82
N TYR A 186 20.43 31.54 6.87
CA TYR A 186 21.74 31.54 6.26
C TYR A 186 21.87 30.40 5.26
N ALA A 187 22.47 30.68 4.09
CA ALA A 187 23.05 29.68 3.22
C ALA A 187 24.54 29.53 3.48
N PHE A 188 25.05 28.31 3.37
CA PHE A 188 26.48 28.05 3.44
C PHE A 188 26.94 27.10 2.34
N SER A 189 28.24 27.20 1.99
CA SER A 189 28.88 26.29 1.06
C SER A 189 30.12 25.70 1.68
N LEU A 190 30.32 24.37 1.51
CA LEU A 190 31.53 23.67 1.91
C LEU A 190 32.58 23.59 0.80
N LYS A 191 32.20 23.85 -0.49
CA LYS A 191 33.15 23.96 -1.59
C LYS A 191 33.96 25.25 -1.49
N LYS A 192 33.28 26.35 -1.13
CA LYS A 192 33.92 27.65 -0.80
C LYS A 192 33.41 28.06 0.58
N PRO A 193 34.10 27.66 1.64
CA PRO A 193 33.58 27.84 3.00
C PRO A 193 33.21 29.28 3.30
N GLY A 194 31.94 29.47 3.69
CA GLY A 194 31.38 30.76 4.04
C GLY A 194 29.88 30.63 4.33
N CYS A 195 29.35 31.56 5.12
CA CYS A 195 27.95 31.71 5.42
C CYS A 195 27.46 33.08 4.97
N ASN A 196 26.37 33.10 4.22
CA ASN A 196 25.73 34.34 3.78
C ASN A 196 24.31 34.39 4.38
N LEU A 197 23.97 35.57 4.95
CA LEU A 197 22.60 35.82 5.35
C LEU A 197 21.72 35.87 4.08
N LEU A 198 20.72 35.02 4.03
CA LEU A 198 19.73 35.01 2.95
C LEU A 198 18.65 36.07 3.19
N PHE A 199 18.10 36.06 4.41
CA PHE A 199 17.07 37.02 4.79
C PHE A 199 16.91 37.10 6.31
N ASP A 200 16.34 38.25 6.77
CA ASP A 200 15.84 38.42 8.14
C ASP A 200 14.31 38.39 8.12
N ARG A 201 13.70 37.52 8.94
CA ARG A 201 12.24 37.40 9.08
C ARG A 201 11.58 38.76 9.38
N LYS A 202 12.26 39.69 10.05
CA LYS A 202 11.76 41.04 10.35
C LYS A 202 11.47 41.86 9.10
N GLU A 203 12.10 41.51 7.97
CA GLU A 203 11.85 42.15 6.68
C GLU A 203 10.52 41.70 6.04
N ILE A 204 9.93 40.59 6.51
CA ILE A 204 8.67 40.07 5.98
C ILE A 204 7.51 40.72 6.75
N VAL A 205 6.78 41.59 6.09
CA VAL A 205 5.56 42.17 6.60
C VAL A 205 4.45 41.13 6.47
N LEU A 206 4.04 40.52 7.60
CA LEU A 206 2.96 39.55 7.63
C LEU A 206 1.60 40.24 7.59
N PRO A 207 0.57 39.58 7.01
CA PRO A 207 -0.82 40.06 7.15
C PRO A 207 -1.24 40.11 8.63
N ASP A 208 -2.12 41.07 8.96
CA ASP A 208 -2.59 41.28 10.33
C ASP A 208 -3.18 40.01 10.94
N GLY A 209 -2.80 39.76 12.19
CA GLY A 209 -3.28 38.59 12.93
C GLY A 209 -2.66 37.25 12.52
N MET A 210 -1.73 37.23 11.57
CA MET A 210 -1.05 36.01 11.14
C MET A 210 0.30 35.79 11.86
N SER A 211 0.58 34.52 12.13
CA SER A 211 1.88 34.06 12.64
C SER A 211 2.46 32.99 11.72
N VAL A 212 3.80 32.89 11.68
CA VAL A 212 4.47 31.88 10.88
C VAL A 212 4.38 30.52 11.58
N GLY A 213 3.83 29.53 10.87
CA GLY A 213 3.81 28.13 11.30
C GLY A 213 5.02 27.36 10.78
N ARG A 214 5.36 27.54 9.49
CA ARG A 214 6.47 26.85 8.83
C ARG A 214 7.10 27.74 7.77
N ILE A 215 8.42 27.58 7.56
CA ILE A 215 9.19 28.23 6.48
C ILE A 215 9.97 27.13 5.78
N ASP A 216 9.86 27.07 4.47
CA ASP A 216 10.70 26.24 3.61
C ASP A 216 11.35 27.12 2.54
N LEU A 217 12.61 26.86 2.22
CA LEU A 217 13.29 27.55 1.12
C LEU A 217 13.13 26.73 -0.17
N SER A 218 12.85 27.43 -1.28
CA SER A 218 12.81 26.77 -2.59
C SER A 218 14.19 26.23 -2.98
N LYS A 219 14.24 25.16 -3.79
CA LYS A 219 15.52 24.61 -4.28
C LYS A 219 16.36 25.60 -5.07
N SER A 220 15.76 26.59 -5.69
CA SER A 220 16.43 27.67 -6.39
C SER A 220 16.98 28.76 -5.48
N HIS A 221 16.66 28.72 -4.18
CA HIS A 221 16.98 29.74 -3.17
C HIS A 221 16.43 31.16 -3.48
N ASN A 222 15.47 31.27 -4.39
CA ASN A 222 14.88 32.54 -4.78
C ASN A 222 13.60 32.88 -4.01
N PHE A 223 12.94 31.87 -3.46
CA PHE A 223 11.63 31.99 -2.82
C PHE A 223 11.59 31.27 -1.47
N LEU A 224 10.85 31.87 -0.53
CA LEU A 224 10.42 31.19 0.70
C LEU A 224 8.97 30.77 0.56
N ILE A 225 8.68 29.58 1.03
CA ILE A 225 7.32 29.07 1.17
C ILE A 225 6.96 29.21 2.64
N LEU A 226 5.97 30.02 2.93
CA LEU A 226 5.54 30.36 4.29
C LEU A 226 4.14 29.77 4.54
N GLU A 227 4.03 28.91 5.53
CA GLU A 227 2.73 28.55 6.09
C GLU A 227 2.39 29.51 7.22
N LEU A 228 1.39 30.35 7.00
CA LEU A 228 0.92 31.29 8.00
C LEU A 228 -0.37 30.76 8.68
N ARG A 229 -0.46 31.01 9.99
CA ARG A 229 -1.58 30.59 10.84
C ARG A 229 -2.23 31.80 11.50
N ASP A 230 -3.54 31.74 11.67
CA ASP A 230 -4.31 32.74 12.43
C ASP A 230 -3.98 32.64 13.92
N SER A 231 -3.35 33.68 14.45
CA SER A 231 -2.93 33.76 15.86
C SER A 231 -4.14 33.72 16.84
N GLN A 232 -5.27 34.29 16.43
CA GLN A 232 -6.50 34.27 17.27
C GLN A 232 -7.08 32.86 17.30
N GLN A 233 -7.05 32.12 16.20
CA GLN A 233 -7.52 30.75 16.13
C GLN A 233 -6.66 29.81 17.01
N ILE A 234 -5.35 30.03 17.04
CA ILE A 234 -4.43 29.30 17.93
C ILE A 234 -4.77 29.59 19.39
N SER A 235 -4.98 30.86 19.75
CA SER A 235 -5.32 31.25 21.13
C SER A 235 -6.65 30.65 21.57
N ARG A 236 -7.70 30.75 20.76
CA ARG A 236 -9.04 30.16 21.07
C ARG A 236 -8.95 28.64 21.29
N ARG A 237 -8.20 27.91 20.43
CA ARG A 237 -8.03 26.46 20.61
C ARG A 237 -7.29 26.08 21.88
N ARG A 238 -6.31 26.89 22.28
CA ARG A 238 -5.61 26.70 23.55
C ARG A 238 -6.59 26.86 24.73
N GLU A 239 -7.40 27.91 24.72
CA GLU A 239 -8.44 28.13 25.70
C GLU A 239 -9.48 27.00 25.73
N GLU A 240 -9.89 26.51 24.55
CA GLU A 240 -10.82 25.37 24.42
C GLU A 240 -10.21 24.06 24.95
N SER A 241 -8.91 23.82 24.70
CA SER A 241 -8.22 22.64 25.22
C SER A 241 -8.04 22.65 26.74
N GLU A 242 -8.06 23.81 27.37
CA GLU A 242 -7.95 23.98 28.80
C GLU A 242 -9.32 23.81 29.52
N LYS A 243 -10.46 23.86 28.79
CA LYS A 243 -11.78 23.61 29.34
C LYS A 243 -11.95 22.15 29.73
N LYS A 244 -12.28 21.89 30.98
CA LYS A 244 -12.61 20.53 31.41
C LYS A 244 -13.99 20.14 30.87
N PRO A 245 -14.14 18.98 30.20
CA PRO A 245 -15.46 18.53 29.77
C PRO A 245 -16.38 18.29 30.97
N ASP A 246 -17.63 18.66 30.84
CA ASP A 246 -18.69 18.24 31.80
C ASP A 246 -18.84 16.72 31.66
N LYS A 247 -18.59 15.99 32.74
CA LYS A 247 -18.68 14.53 32.80
C LYS A 247 -20.02 14.02 33.35
N SER A 248 -20.99 14.90 33.57
CA SER A 248 -22.31 14.54 34.12
C SER A 248 -23.11 13.68 33.11
N PHE A 249 -22.90 13.91 31.84
CA PHE A 249 -23.43 13.09 30.73
C PHE A 249 -22.53 13.19 29.50
N GLU A 250 -22.68 12.24 28.58
CA GLU A 250 -22.04 12.26 27.27
C GLU A 250 -23.13 12.30 26.19
N LEU A 251 -23.12 13.33 25.34
CA LEU A 251 -24.05 13.50 24.23
C LEU A 251 -23.28 13.48 22.91
N GLU A 252 -23.69 12.61 22.00
CA GLU A 252 -23.30 12.64 20.61
C GLU A 252 -24.48 13.13 19.78
N LEU A 253 -24.38 14.36 19.27
CA LEU A 253 -25.43 14.98 18.47
C LEU A 253 -25.11 14.82 16.98
N TRP A 254 -26.03 14.24 16.22
CA TRP A 254 -25.96 14.10 14.77
C TRP A 254 -26.80 15.19 14.12
N THR A 255 -26.16 16.04 13.30
CA THR A 255 -26.85 17.10 12.57
C THR A 255 -26.69 16.91 11.06
N TRP A 256 -27.77 17.21 10.32
CA TRP A 256 -27.84 16.98 8.88
C TRP A 256 -26.90 17.86 8.04
N ASN A 257 -26.41 18.96 8.57
CA ASN A 257 -25.61 19.99 7.89
C ASN A 257 -24.15 20.04 8.37
N GLU A 258 -23.72 19.10 9.21
CA GLU A 258 -22.30 18.93 9.50
C GLU A 258 -21.54 18.38 8.29
N MET A 259 -20.28 18.79 8.16
CA MET A 259 -19.43 18.38 7.04
C MET A 259 -19.01 16.92 7.11
N GLU A 260 -19.04 16.32 8.27
CA GLU A 260 -18.71 14.92 8.52
C GLU A 260 -19.57 14.38 9.67
N VAL A 261 -20.06 13.16 9.52
CA VAL A 261 -20.79 12.47 10.59
C VAL A 261 -19.92 12.26 11.84
N PRO A 262 -20.48 12.18 13.06
CA PRO A 262 -19.72 12.04 14.30
C PRO A 262 -18.71 10.90 14.33
N THR A 263 -19.00 9.80 13.64
CA THR A 263 -18.09 8.65 13.53
C THR A 263 -16.80 8.98 12.79
N LEU A 264 -16.82 9.86 11.80
CA LEU A 264 -15.63 10.37 11.10
C LEU A 264 -14.85 11.37 11.95
N GLN A 265 -15.55 12.21 12.71
CA GLN A 265 -14.92 13.21 13.57
C GLN A 265 -14.04 12.57 14.67
N ARG A 266 -14.37 11.37 15.16
CA ARG A 266 -13.58 10.61 16.13
C ARG A 266 -12.17 10.27 15.63
N GLY A 267 -11.94 10.16 14.32
CA GLY A 267 -10.66 9.82 13.72
C GLY A 267 -9.57 10.91 13.80
N GLY A 268 -9.82 12.04 14.44
CA GLY A 268 -8.83 13.09 14.71
C GLY A 268 -8.39 13.92 13.48
N ARG A 269 -8.95 13.68 12.31
CA ARG A 269 -8.63 14.43 11.07
C ARG A 269 -9.15 15.87 11.08
N TYR A 270 -10.09 16.17 11.98
CA TYR A 270 -10.67 17.52 12.17
C TYR A 270 -9.73 18.53 12.83
N ARG A 271 -8.56 18.09 13.32
CA ARG A 271 -7.61 18.93 14.07
C ARG A 271 -6.53 19.60 13.22
N GLN A 272 -6.67 19.66 11.91
CA GLN A 272 -5.69 20.37 11.11
C GLN A 272 -5.81 21.88 11.35
N ASP A 273 -4.74 22.47 11.88
CA ASP A 273 -4.60 23.92 11.94
C ASP A 273 -4.70 24.48 10.53
N LYS A 274 -5.68 25.34 10.31
CA LYS A 274 -5.83 26.00 9.02
C LYS A 274 -4.64 26.91 8.82
N SER A 275 -3.84 26.67 7.79
CA SER A 275 -2.74 27.52 7.37
C SER A 275 -2.99 28.03 5.96
N VAL A 276 -2.57 29.25 5.70
CA VAL A 276 -2.53 29.86 4.37
C VAL A 276 -1.09 29.81 3.87
N THR A 277 -0.87 29.44 2.61
CA THR A 277 0.48 29.39 2.07
C THR A 277 0.77 30.65 1.27
N TYR A 278 1.89 31.26 1.59
CA TYR A 278 2.48 32.41 0.91
C TYR A 278 3.82 32.05 0.29
N ILE A 279 4.14 32.69 -0.81
CA ILE A 279 5.48 32.70 -1.39
C ILE A 279 6.06 34.11 -1.18
N TYR A 280 7.24 34.18 -0.59
CA TYR A 280 8.03 35.37 -0.46
C TYR A 280 9.19 35.35 -1.46
N ASP A 281 9.21 36.28 -2.37
CA ASP A 281 10.32 36.49 -3.32
C ASP A 281 11.44 37.26 -2.60
N ILE A 282 12.58 36.62 -2.44
CA ILE A 282 13.71 37.15 -1.67
C ILE A 282 14.32 38.40 -2.35
N PHE A 283 14.26 38.47 -3.67
CA PHE A 283 14.84 39.61 -4.42
C PHE A 283 13.89 40.80 -4.49
N SER A 284 12.63 40.58 -4.83
CA SER A 284 11.66 41.67 -4.93
C SER A 284 11.05 42.02 -3.55
N LYS A 285 11.35 41.27 -2.51
CA LYS A 285 10.79 41.39 -1.14
C LYS A 285 9.25 41.39 -1.11
N LYS A 286 8.62 40.70 -2.07
CA LYS A 286 7.16 40.62 -2.19
C LYS A 286 6.62 39.35 -1.59
N LEU A 287 5.62 39.50 -0.73
CA LEU A 287 4.85 38.40 -0.18
C LEU A 287 3.56 38.20 -0.99
N THR A 288 3.34 37.01 -1.53
CA THR A 288 2.18 36.69 -2.37
C THR A 288 1.44 35.47 -1.80
N GLU A 289 0.14 35.60 -1.55
CA GLU A 289 -0.72 34.48 -1.18
C GLU A 289 -0.90 33.54 -2.38
N VAL A 290 -0.55 32.24 -2.21
CA VAL A 290 -0.61 31.27 -3.31
C VAL A 290 -1.59 30.14 -3.06
N ALA A 291 -1.90 29.82 -1.80
CA ALA A 291 -2.89 28.80 -1.49
C ALA A 291 -3.68 29.18 -0.23
N PRO A 292 -5.01 29.12 -0.28
CA PRO A 292 -5.87 29.37 0.89
C PRO A 292 -5.77 28.24 1.93
N PHE A 293 -6.53 28.36 3.00
CA PHE A 293 -6.59 27.38 4.07
C PHE A 293 -6.93 25.96 3.58
N THR A 294 -6.18 24.97 4.06
CA THR A 294 -6.47 23.54 3.89
C THR A 294 -6.47 23.01 2.45
N VAL A 295 -5.58 23.51 1.63
CA VAL A 295 -5.39 22.99 0.26
C VAL A 295 -3.97 22.43 0.09
N ASP A 296 -3.82 21.45 -0.78
CA ASP A 296 -2.52 20.89 -1.12
C ASP A 296 -1.83 21.73 -2.18
N LEU A 297 -0.71 22.35 -1.80
CA LEU A 297 0.13 23.12 -2.72
C LEU A 297 1.05 22.17 -3.51
N LEU A 298 1.01 22.29 -4.83
CA LEU A 298 1.81 21.52 -5.77
C LEU A 298 2.89 22.42 -6.38
N LEU A 299 4.11 22.26 -5.88
CA LEU A 299 5.27 23.01 -6.35
C LEU A 299 6.03 22.25 -7.44
N PRO A 300 6.50 22.92 -8.51
CA PRO A 300 7.38 22.29 -9.46
C PRO A 300 8.76 22.01 -8.82
N SER A 301 9.16 20.73 -8.80
CA SER A 301 10.49 20.35 -8.33
C SER A 301 11.54 20.73 -9.36
N GLY A 302 12.53 21.56 -8.98
CA GLY A 302 13.67 21.92 -9.83
C GLY A 302 13.47 23.10 -10.77
N ALA A 303 12.36 23.86 -10.67
CA ALA A 303 12.18 25.08 -11.43
C ALA A 303 13.13 26.18 -10.91
N GLU A 304 14.01 26.68 -11.78
CA GLU A 304 14.85 27.86 -11.48
C GLU A 304 14.02 29.15 -11.45
N ASN A 305 12.98 29.22 -12.29
CA ASN A 305 12.06 30.36 -12.38
C ASN A 305 10.61 29.86 -12.12
N LEU A 306 10.07 30.23 -10.99
CA LEU A 306 8.72 29.92 -10.59
C LEU A 306 7.78 31.04 -11.03
N ASN A 307 6.99 30.83 -12.09
CA ASN A 307 5.96 31.78 -12.52
C ASN A 307 4.57 31.39 -12.00
N TYR A 308 4.30 30.08 -11.93
CA TYR A 308 3.03 29.54 -11.46
C TYR A 308 3.24 28.38 -10.50
N VAL A 309 2.34 28.29 -9.56
CA VAL A 309 2.13 27.11 -8.70
C VAL A 309 0.72 26.60 -8.92
N LEU A 310 0.50 25.33 -8.57
CA LEU A 310 -0.83 24.71 -8.55
C LEU A 310 -1.22 24.40 -7.12
N TYR A 311 -2.51 24.46 -6.83
CA TYR A 311 -3.05 23.85 -5.62
C TYR A 311 -4.36 23.12 -5.94
N THR A 312 -4.70 22.15 -5.09
CA THR A 312 -5.95 21.41 -5.17
C THR A 312 -6.86 21.82 -4.02
N ASP A 313 -8.14 22.02 -4.31
CA ASP A 313 -9.15 22.44 -3.33
C ASP A 313 -10.30 21.41 -3.29
N GLU A 314 -10.39 20.66 -2.21
CA GLU A 314 -11.47 19.70 -1.93
C GLU A 314 -12.70 20.37 -1.29
N SER A 315 -12.61 21.65 -0.90
CA SER A 315 -13.65 22.33 -0.12
C SER A 315 -15.03 22.30 -0.77
N PRO A 316 -15.19 22.41 -2.10
CA PRO A 316 -16.50 22.31 -2.76
C PRO A 316 -17.17 20.94 -2.63
N TYR A 317 -16.39 19.89 -2.31
CA TYR A 317 -16.81 18.49 -2.35
C TYR A 317 -16.86 17.83 -0.97
N LYS A 318 -16.49 18.51 0.11
CA LYS A 318 -16.31 17.89 1.43
C LYS A 318 -17.50 17.07 1.93
N MET A 319 -18.73 17.55 1.74
CA MET A 319 -19.93 16.78 2.10
C MET A 319 -20.10 15.51 1.25
N GLN A 320 -19.53 15.48 0.03
CA GLN A 320 -19.64 14.34 -0.88
C GLN A 320 -18.71 13.18 -0.49
N ARG A 321 -17.87 13.37 0.54
CA ARG A 321 -16.96 12.32 1.03
C ARG A 321 -17.69 11.07 1.50
N GLU A 322 -18.91 11.20 1.93
CA GLU A 322 -19.71 10.10 2.45
C GLU A 322 -20.24 9.18 1.35
N TRP A 323 -20.39 9.69 0.11
CA TRP A 323 -20.93 8.92 -1.02
C TRP A 323 -20.02 8.83 -2.25
N LEU A 324 -18.82 9.43 -2.20
CA LEU A 324 -17.81 9.29 -3.24
C LEU A 324 -16.65 8.42 -2.75
N ASP A 325 -16.12 7.58 -3.65
CA ASP A 325 -14.93 6.73 -3.37
C ASP A 325 -13.69 7.56 -3.05
N ARG A 326 -13.47 8.56 -3.90
CA ARG A 326 -12.39 9.54 -3.74
C ARG A 326 -12.96 10.92 -3.83
N LEU A 327 -12.67 11.71 -2.80
CA LEU A 327 -13.09 13.10 -2.80
C LEU A 327 -12.43 13.83 -3.97
N PRO A 328 -13.21 14.40 -4.89
CA PRO A 328 -12.64 15.20 -5.97
C PRO A 328 -12.14 16.54 -5.45
N PHE A 329 -11.33 17.19 -6.25
CA PHE A 329 -10.84 18.53 -5.98
C PHE A 329 -10.83 19.38 -7.25
N ASP A 330 -10.96 20.67 -7.07
CA ASP A 330 -10.69 21.64 -8.11
C ASP A 330 -9.21 21.98 -8.17
N ILE A 331 -8.68 22.24 -9.34
CA ILE A 331 -7.27 22.59 -9.55
C ILE A 331 -7.20 24.06 -9.93
N TYR A 332 -6.40 24.81 -9.16
CA TYR A 332 -6.14 26.22 -9.40
C TYR A 332 -4.68 26.44 -9.77
N SER A 333 -4.44 27.34 -10.71
CA SER A 333 -3.13 27.89 -10.96
C SER A 333 -3.03 29.29 -10.33
N VAL A 334 -1.87 29.61 -9.77
CA VAL A 334 -1.61 30.93 -9.18
C VAL A 334 -0.32 31.48 -9.73
N ASN A 335 -0.36 32.69 -10.25
CA ASN A 335 0.83 33.43 -10.62
C ASN A 335 1.52 33.94 -9.35
N VAL A 336 2.75 33.51 -9.10
CA VAL A 336 3.47 33.80 -7.85
C VAL A 336 3.86 35.28 -7.71
N HIS A 337 3.95 36.03 -8.80
CA HIS A 337 4.32 37.45 -8.78
C HIS A 337 3.12 38.36 -8.56
N THR A 338 1.95 38.00 -9.07
CA THR A 338 0.73 38.82 -9.01
C THR A 338 -0.30 38.33 -7.99
N GLY A 339 -0.26 37.08 -7.61
CA GLY A 339 -1.31 36.41 -6.81
C GLY A 339 -2.55 36.07 -7.61
N ALA A 340 -2.56 36.31 -8.93
CA ALA A 340 -3.73 36.03 -9.75
C ALA A 340 -4.03 34.54 -9.79
N LYS A 341 -5.23 34.17 -9.31
CA LYS A 341 -5.73 32.79 -9.23
C LYS A 341 -6.63 32.48 -10.42
N ARG A 342 -6.50 31.30 -11.00
CA ARG A 342 -7.32 30.81 -12.09
C ARG A 342 -7.69 29.35 -11.88
N LEU A 343 -8.97 29.03 -11.95
CA LEU A 343 -9.46 27.66 -12.00
C LEU A 343 -9.08 27.02 -13.36
N ILE A 344 -8.38 25.89 -13.33
CA ILE A 344 -7.88 25.18 -14.52
C ILE A 344 -8.44 23.77 -14.66
N GLY A 345 -9.06 23.22 -13.62
CA GLY A 345 -9.72 21.92 -13.65
C GLY A 345 -10.74 21.77 -12.55
N ARG A 346 -11.83 21.07 -12.82
CA ARG A 346 -12.92 20.77 -11.86
C ARG A 346 -13.07 19.28 -11.63
N SER A 347 -13.37 18.90 -10.41
CA SER A 347 -13.72 17.51 -10.03
C SER A 347 -12.66 16.46 -10.43
N TYR A 348 -11.39 16.82 -10.35
CA TYR A 348 -10.28 15.89 -10.57
C TYR A 348 -10.14 14.93 -9.39
N ARG A 349 -9.71 13.69 -9.64
CA ARG A 349 -9.50 12.65 -8.61
C ARG A 349 -8.04 12.21 -8.51
N THR A 350 -7.16 12.79 -9.30
CA THR A 350 -5.72 12.52 -9.30
C THR A 350 -4.97 13.83 -9.42
N ALA A 351 -4.06 14.08 -8.48
CA ALA A 351 -3.30 15.33 -8.45
C ALA A 351 -2.39 15.46 -9.67
N PRO A 352 -2.25 16.68 -10.21
CA PRO A 352 -1.28 16.98 -11.25
C PRO A 352 0.14 16.59 -10.85
N LYS A 353 0.92 16.12 -11.81
CA LYS A 353 2.35 15.83 -11.62
C LYS A 353 3.20 16.76 -12.48
N TRP A 354 4.12 17.48 -11.85
CA TRP A 354 5.07 18.33 -12.54
C TRP A 354 6.14 17.52 -13.26
N SER A 355 6.53 17.98 -14.45
CA SER A 355 7.70 17.49 -15.14
C SER A 355 8.97 17.79 -14.34
N VAL A 356 10.03 17.00 -14.57
CA VAL A 356 11.28 17.13 -13.80
C VAL A 356 11.99 18.47 -13.98
N ASN A 357 11.72 19.18 -15.07
CA ASN A 357 12.22 20.54 -15.33
C ASN A 357 11.28 21.65 -14.81
N GLY A 358 10.13 21.27 -14.20
CA GLY A 358 9.14 22.20 -13.63
C GLY A 358 8.41 23.08 -14.65
N LYS A 359 8.56 22.83 -15.95
CA LYS A 359 7.92 23.66 -17.01
C LYS A 359 6.46 23.31 -17.21
N TRP A 360 6.11 22.03 -17.08
CA TRP A 360 4.76 21.53 -17.33
C TRP A 360 4.25 20.67 -16.18
N ALA A 361 2.93 20.69 -15.93
CA ALA A 361 2.28 19.71 -15.11
C ALA A 361 1.30 18.90 -15.96
N VAL A 362 1.29 17.57 -15.82
CA VAL A 362 0.31 16.72 -16.47
C VAL A 362 -0.78 16.29 -15.49
N MET A 363 -2.01 16.22 -15.98
CA MET A 363 -3.19 15.91 -15.19
C MET A 363 -4.21 15.12 -16.02
N TYR A 364 -4.80 14.12 -15.39
CA TYR A 364 -5.85 13.31 -16.02
C TYR A 364 -7.23 13.83 -15.63
N ASP A 365 -8.01 14.20 -16.63
CA ASP A 365 -9.42 14.57 -16.46
C ASP A 365 -10.28 13.29 -16.48
N PRO A 366 -10.87 12.88 -15.32
CA PRO A 366 -11.61 11.64 -15.25
C PRO A 366 -12.99 11.69 -15.92
N ILE A 367 -13.54 12.88 -16.15
CA ILE A 367 -14.84 13.08 -16.80
C ILE A 367 -14.68 13.08 -18.32
N ALA A 368 -13.74 13.87 -18.84
CA ALA A 368 -13.41 13.90 -20.27
C ALA A 368 -12.58 12.68 -20.71
N GLN A 369 -12.00 11.92 -19.75
CA GLN A 369 -11.16 10.74 -19.97
C GLN A 369 -9.91 11.04 -20.81
N VAL A 370 -9.31 12.21 -20.64
CA VAL A 370 -8.15 12.69 -21.38
C VAL A 370 -7.03 13.17 -20.48
N TRP A 371 -5.81 13.13 -21.00
CA TRP A 371 -4.66 13.76 -20.36
C TRP A 371 -4.46 15.19 -20.88
N ASN A 372 -4.30 16.11 -19.94
CA ASN A 372 -4.00 17.51 -20.19
C ASN A 372 -2.60 17.87 -19.67
N LYS A 373 -1.93 18.84 -20.30
CA LYS A 373 -0.77 19.52 -19.74
C LYS A 373 -1.13 20.97 -19.36
N PHE A 374 -0.61 21.40 -18.25
CA PHE A 374 -0.57 22.79 -17.85
C PHE A 374 0.82 23.34 -18.18
N ASP A 375 0.89 24.47 -18.87
CA ASP A 375 2.12 25.17 -19.19
C ASP A 375 2.47 26.19 -18.07
N GLY A 376 3.55 25.92 -17.34
CA GLY A 376 3.99 26.73 -16.20
C GLY A 376 4.51 28.14 -16.59
N ALA A 377 4.79 28.40 -17.86
CA ALA A 377 5.18 29.71 -18.34
C ALA A 377 3.99 30.58 -18.74
N THR A 378 3.00 29.97 -19.42
CA THR A 378 1.86 30.72 -20.01
C THR A 378 0.58 30.58 -19.22
N GLY A 379 0.50 29.63 -18.31
CA GLY A 379 -0.72 29.30 -17.55
C GLY A 379 -1.81 28.61 -18.39
N LYS A 380 -1.51 28.13 -19.60
CA LYS A 380 -2.48 27.47 -20.50
C LYS A 380 -2.59 25.97 -20.19
N VAL A 381 -3.80 25.46 -20.38
CA VAL A 381 -4.11 24.01 -20.35
C VAL A 381 -4.36 23.53 -21.78
N VAL A 382 -3.72 22.42 -22.17
CA VAL A 382 -3.81 21.84 -23.50
C VAL A 382 -3.96 20.33 -23.40
N ASN A 383 -4.91 19.75 -24.15
CA ASN A 383 -5.06 18.31 -24.28
C ASN A 383 -3.85 17.71 -25.02
N ILE A 384 -3.32 16.59 -24.50
CA ILE A 384 -2.13 15.92 -25.03
C ILE A 384 -2.38 14.45 -25.42
N SER A 385 -3.59 13.95 -25.26
CA SER A 385 -3.91 12.54 -25.52
C SER A 385 -4.88 12.29 -26.67
N ASP A 386 -5.61 13.28 -27.16
CA ASP A 386 -6.64 13.08 -28.21
C ASP A 386 -6.08 12.44 -29.49
N ALA A 387 -4.84 12.75 -29.86
CA ALA A 387 -4.22 12.23 -31.07
C ALA A 387 -3.74 10.75 -30.93
N ILE A 388 -3.88 10.12 -29.76
CA ILE A 388 -3.42 8.73 -29.54
C ILE A 388 -4.32 7.70 -30.20
N GLY A 389 -5.63 7.96 -30.29
CA GLY A 389 -6.59 7.06 -30.93
C GLY A 389 -6.91 5.78 -30.15
N TYR A 390 -6.41 5.66 -28.92
CA TYR A 390 -6.72 4.56 -27.99
C TYR A 390 -7.11 5.12 -26.63
N PRO A 391 -7.99 4.40 -25.87
CA PRO A 391 -8.35 4.81 -24.52
C PRO A 391 -7.12 4.86 -23.60
N MET A 392 -6.97 5.96 -22.86
CA MET A 392 -5.91 6.14 -21.86
C MET A 392 -6.41 5.85 -20.45
N PHE A 393 -7.66 5.41 -20.33
CA PHE A 393 -8.36 5.01 -19.11
C PHE A 393 -8.57 3.49 -19.09
N MET A 394 -8.84 2.96 -17.90
CA MET A 394 -9.05 1.53 -17.68
C MET A 394 -10.36 1.07 -18.34
N GLU A 395 -10.26 0.44 -19.53
CA GLU A 395 -11.38 -0.01 -20.35
C GLU A 395 -12.24 -1.10 -19.67
N SER A 396 -11.64 -1.90 -18.79
CA SER A 396 -12.33 -2.96 -18.03
C SER A 396 -12.95 -2.46 -16.71
N TYR A 397 -13.03 -1.14 -16.50
CA TYR A 397 -13.55 -0.58 -15.25
C TYR A 397 -15.08 -0.71 -15.21
N ASP A 398 -15.59 -1.60 -14.38
CA ASP A 398 -17.02 -1.96 -14.28
C ASP A 398 -17.74 -1.30 -13.08
N LYS A 399 -17.12 -0.27 -12.47
CA LYS A 399 -17.68 0.47 -11.34
C LYS A 399 -18.37 1.75 -11.82
N PRO A 400 -19.37 2.27 -11.08
CA PRO A 400 -20.08 3.49 -11.45
C PRO A 400 -19.25 4.78 -11.47
N ALA A 401 -18.13 4.81 -10.71
CA ALA A 401 -17.24 5.97 -10.69
C ALA A 401 -16.54 6.19 -12.04
N PRO A 402 -16.06 7.42 -12.32
CA PRO A 402 -15.27 7.67 -13.52
C PRO A 402 -14.01 6.78 -13.59
N ALA A 403 -13.78 6.17 -14.76
CA ALA A 403 -12.66 5.24 -14.95
C ALA A 403 -11.30 5.94 -14.74
N PRO A 404 -10.39 5.35 -13.94
CA PRO A 404 -9.06 5.89 -13.75
C PRO A 404 -8.18 5.71 -14.99
N ALA A 405 -7.17 6.58 -15.15
CA ALA A 405 -6.17 6.39 -16.18
C ALA A 405 -5.28 5.17 -15.88
N TYR A 406 -4.65 4.59 -16.91
CA TYR A 406 -3.60 3.57 -16.74
C TYR A 406 -2.34 4.13 -16.06
N GLY A 407 -2.10 5.45 -16.18
CA GLY A 407 -1.08 6.16 -15.40
C GLY A 407 0.13 6.63 -16.20
N ILE A 408 1.11 7.14 -15.46
CA ILE A 408 2.38 7.67 -15.97
C ILE A 408 3.48 6.64 -15.73
N ALA A 409 4.22 6.27 -16.78
CA ALA A 409 5.40 5.41 -16.69
C ALA A 409 6.65 6.18 -16.22
N GLY A 410 6.75 7.46 -16.57
CA GLY A 410 7.87 8.32 -16.20
C GLY A 410 8.09 9.49 -17.18
N TRP A 411 9.28 10.07 -17.13
CA TRP A 411 9.66 11.29 -17.84
C TRP A 411 11.02 11.12 -18.52
N THR A 412 11.27 11.86 -19.59
CA THR A 412 12.64 12.03 -20.06
C THR A 412 13.43 12.94 -19.11
N ALA A 413 14.74 12.74 -19.02
CA ALA A 413 15.61 13.48 -18.11
C ALA A 413 15.63 15.00 -18.34
N ASP A 414 15.38 15.45 -19.57
CA ASP A 414 15.20 16.85 -19.93
C ASP A 414 13.82 17.40 -19.54
N GLY A 415 12.89 16.54 -19.10
CA GLY A 415 11.52 16.86 -18.72
C GLY A 415 10.63 17.29 -19.88
N ASN A 416 11.06 17.13 -21.12
CA ASN A 416 10.32 17.57 -22.30
C ASN A 416 9.31 16.54 -22.80
N ASN A 417 9.40 15.27 -22.33
CA ASN A 417 8.44 14.26 -22.67
C ASN A 417 7.96 13.52 -21.41
N VAL A 418 6.70 13.10 -21.43
CA VAL A 418 6.09 12.16 -20.47
C VAL A 418 5.78 10.85 -21.17
N PHE A 419 5.93 9.74 -20.44
CA PHE A 419 5.51 8.43 -20.90
C PHE A 419 4.21 8.06 -20.19
N LEU A 420 3.16 7.81 -20.99
CA LEU A 420 1.83 7.40 -20.51
C LEU A 420 1.55 5.94 -20.92
N TYR A 421 0.72 5.25 -20.14
CA TYR A 421 0.22 3.93 -20.48
C TYR A 421 -1.16 3.98 -21.15
N ASP A 422 -1.37 3.15 -22.20
CA ASP A 422 -2.69 2.62 -22.53
C ASP A 422 -2.88 1.22 -21.93
N ALA A 423 -3.87 0.45 -22.34
CA ALA A 423 -4.13 -0.90 -21.87
C ALA A 423 -2.92 -1.85 -22.08
N TYR A 424 -2.12 -1.62 -23.10
CA TYR A 424 -1.06 -2.53 -23.56
C TYR A 424 0.31 -1.88 -23.66
N ASP A 425 0.38 -0.66 -24.21
CA ASP A 425 1.61 -0.05 -24.71
C ASP A 425 2.02 1.21 -23.93
N TRP A 426 3.22 1.71 -24.23
CA TRP A 426 3.75 2.97 -23.72
C TRP A 426 3.70 4.02 -24.81
N TRP A 427 3.23 5.22 -24.44
CA TRP A 427 3.12 6.38 -25.31
C TRP A 427 4.06 7.48 -24.86
N LYS A 428 4.94 7.94 -25.74
CA LYS A 428 5.81 9.10 -25.53
C LYS A 428 5.10 10.34 -26.02
N ILE A 429 4.87 11.28 -25.12
CA ILE A 429 4.16 12.54 -25.40
C ILE A 429 5.14 13.68 -25.29
N ASP A 430 5.31 14.45 -26.38
CA ASP A 430 6.09 15.67 -26.41
C ASP A 430 5.32 16.83 -25.76
N LEU A 431 5.83 17.32 -24.64
CA LEU A 431 5.21 18.43 -23.90
C LEU A 431 5.55 19.79 -24.49
N THR A 432 6.53 19.91 -25.40
CA THR A 432 6.77 21.15 -26.14
C THR A 432 5.65 21.41 -27.15
N GLY A 433 5.00 20.35 -27.65
CA GLY A 433 3.93 20.41 -28.65
C GLY A 433 4.45 20.45 -30.08
N GLU A 434 5.75 20.20 -30.31
CA GLU A 434 6.36 20.17 -31.64
C GLU A 434 6.13 18.85 -32.37
N ARG A 435 5.82 17.77 -31.65
CA ARG A 435 5.66 16.43 -32.19
C ARG A 435 4.36 15.79 -31.73
N GLN A 436 3.81 14.94 -32.59
CA GLN A 436 2.66 14.10 -32.26
C GLN A 436 3.02 12.99 -31.25
N PRO A 437 2.05 12.48 -30.48
CA PRO A 437 2.24 11.29 -29.64
C PRO A 437 2.83 10.12 -30.43
N GLU A 438 3.83 9.45 -29.86
CA GLU A 438 4.52 8.30 -30.46
C GLU A 438 4.31 7.06 -29.56
N CYS A 439 3.84 5.95 -30.13
CA CYS A 439 3.84 4.68 -29.42
C CYS A 439 5.29 4.16 -29.29
N LEU A 440 5.90 4.33 -28.11
CA LEU A 440 7.28 3.92 -27.85
C LEU A 440 7.46 2.42 -28.12
N THR A 441 6.53 1.59 -27.69
CA THR A 441 6.58 0.12 -27.85
C THR A 441 6.07 -0.36 -29.21
N LYS A 442 5.79 0.57 -30.12
CA LYS A 442 5.41 0.31 -31.54
C LYS A 442 4.21 -0.62 -31.68
N GLY A 443 3.26 -0.57 -30.73
CA GLY A 443 2.07 -1.40 -30.69
C GLY A 443 2.34 -2.90 -30.42
N TYR A 444 3.53 -3.23 -29.93
CA TYR A 444 3.89 -4.62 -29.62
C TYR A 444 2.93 -5.25 -28.61
N GLY A 445 2.62 -4.52 -27.54
CA GLY A 445 1.73 -4.99 -26.49
C GLY A 445 0.34 -5.33 -27.04
N ARG A 446 -0.28 -4.40 -27.76
CA ARG A 446 -1.62 -4.58 -28.37
C ARG A 446 -1.64 -5.69 -29.40
N LYS A 447 -0.63 -5.76 -30.27
CA LYS A 447 -0.52 -6.82 -31.30
C LYS A 447 -0.47 -8.22 -30.73
N HIS A 448 0.14 -8.38 -29.54
CA HIS A 448 0.36 -9.68 -28.90
C HIS A 448 -0.54 -9.92 -27.68
N GLY A 449 -1.53 -9.06 -27.39
CA GLY A 449 -2.39 -9.19 -26.22
C GLY A 449 -1.68 -9.01 -24.88
N LYS A 450 -0.46 -8.42 -24.87
CA LYS A 450 0.40 -8.32 -23.68
C LYS A 450 0.45 -6.92 -23.11
N SER A 451 0.09 -6.77 -21.85
CA SER A 451 0.19 -5.50 -21.12
C SER A 451 1.64 -5.25 -20.70
N ILE A 452 2.24 -4.13 -21.14
CA ILE A 452 3.63 -3.77 -20.85
C ILE A 452 3.66 -2.76 -19.70
N ARG A 453 4.27 -3.11 -18.57
CA ARG A 453 4.36 -2.26 -17.37
C ARG A 453 5.78 -2.22 -16.81
N LYS A 454 6.19 -1.08 -16.29
CA LYS A 454 7.46 -0.97 -15.56
C LYS A 454 7.41 -1.86 -14.31
N MET A 455 8.46 -2.64 -14.09
CA MET A 455 8.60 -3.41 -12.85
C MET A 455 9.24 -2.55 -11.76
N THR A 456 8.67 -2.61 -10.56
CA THR A 456 9.19 -1.87 -9.40
C THR A 456 10.43 -2.55 -8.82
N SER A 457 11.46 -1.78 -8.50
CA SER A 457 12.69 -2.24 -7.86
C SER A 457 13.35 -1.10 -7.06
N ASN A 458 14.42 -1.41 -6.32
CA ASN A 458 15.19 -0.40 -5.58
C ASN A 458 15.91 0.63 -6.48
N ILE A 459 16.07 0.32 -7.77
CA ILE A 459 16.65 1.22 -8.77
C ILE A 459 15.57 1.90 -9.62
N ASP A 460 14.32 1.76 -9.23
CA ASP A 460 13.19 2.34 -9.95
C ASP A 460 13.30 3.87 -10.00
N LYS A 461 13.21 4.40 -11.21
CA LYS A 461 13.25 5.83 -11.48
C LYS A 461 12.04 6.20 -12.32
N ASP A 462 11.51 7.38 -12.05
CA ASP A 462 10.48 7.98 -12.89
C ASP A 462 11.09 8.90 -13.96
N VAL A 463 12.42 8.95 -14.05
CA VAL A 463 13.17 9.80 -14.98
C VAL A 463 14.16 8.97 -15.77
N PHE A 464 14.03 8.96 -17.08
CA PHE A 464 14.81 8.12 -17.97
C PHE A 464 15.80 8.92 -18.82
N GLN A 465 17.06 8.46 -18.87
CA GLN A 465 18.07 8.97 -19.77
C GLN A 465 17.86 8.43 -21.19
N LYS A 466 18.40 9.10 -22.19
CA LYS A 466 18.23 8.74 -23.61
C LYS A 466 18.64 7.30 -23.95
N ASP A 467 19.66 6.79 -23.27
CA ASP A 467 20.20 5.45 -23.49
C ASP A 467 19.84 4.47 -22.38
N GLU A 468 18.92 4.84 -21.50
CA GLU A 468 18.50 4.00 -20.38
C GLU A 468 17.70 2.80 -20.85
N LYS A 469 17.82 1.73 -20.08
CA LYS A 469 17.08 0.49 -20.28
C LYS A 469 16.28 0.19 -19.02
N VAL A 470 14.98 0.02 -19.20
CA VAL A 470 14.02 -0.20 -18.11
C VAL A 470 13.60 -1.65 -18.10
N ILE A 471 13.49 -2.23 -16.94
CA ILE A 471 12.92 -3.57 -16.79
C ILE A 471 11.40 -3.45 -16.77
N VAL A 472 10.75 -4.19 -17.65
CA VAL A 472 9.30 -4.20 -17.80
C VAL A 472 8.77 -5.63 -17.72
N SER A 473 7.57 -5.78 -17.17
CA SER A 473 6.79 -7.01 -17.32
C SER A 473 5.92 -6.93 -18.57
N LEU A 474 5.80 -8.06 -19.23
CA LEU A 474 4.81 -8.30 -20.28
C LEU A 474 3.86 -9.38 -19.78
N TRP A 475 2.66 -8.98 -19.41
CA TRP A 475 1.63 -9.88 -18.90
C TRP A 475 0.62 -10.21 -20.00
N ASP A 476 0.49 -11.49 -20.31
CA ASP A 476 -0.41 -12.01 -21.34
C ASP A 476 -1.82 -12.14 -20.73
N LYS A 477 -2.80 -11.43 -21.31
CA LYS A 477 -4.19 -11.40 -20.81
C LYS A 477 -4.99 -12.66 -21.10
N ASP A 478 -4.49 -13.54 -21.98
CA ASP A 478 -5.19 -14.75 -22.38
C ASP A 478 -4.65 -16.00 -21.69
N THR A 479 -3.32 -16.08 -21.50
CA THR A 479 -2.65 -17.22 -20.85
C THR A 479 -2.27 -16.94 -19.39
N MET A 480 -2.29 -15.69 -18.96
CA MET A 480 -1.83 -15.21 -17.64
C MET A 480 -0.32 -15.42 -17.41
N ASP A 481 0.43 -15.71 -18.47
CA ASP A 481 1.88 -15.84 -18.41
C ASP A 481 2.53 -14.46 -18.28
N GLU A 482 3.63 -14.41 -17.56
CA GLU A 482 4.41 -13.18 -17.42
C GLU A 482 5.81 -13.35 -18.03
N GLY A 483 6.29 -12.30 -18.66
CA GLY A 483 7.66 -12.19 -19.12
C GLY A 483 8.35 -10.96 -18.52
N VAL A 484 9.62 -11.10 -18.21
CA VAL A 484 10.52 -10.00 -17.82
C VAL A 484 11.32 -9.60 -19.04
N TYR A 485 11.24 -8.33 -19.41
CA TYR A 485 11.87 -7.78 -20.59
C TYR A 485 12.66 -6.53 -20.25
N GLN A 486 13.61 -6.19 -21.11
CA GLN A 486 14.31 -4.92 -21.08
C GLN A 486 13.80 -4.06 -22.24
N LEU A 487 13.27 -2.88 -21.91
CA LEU A 487 12.80 -1.86 -22.85
C LEU A 487 13.83 -0.74 -22.93
N ASP A 488 14.34 -0.41 -24.12
CA ASP A 488 15.14 0.79 -24.33
C ASP A 488 14.28 2.00 -24.76
N MET A 489 14.83 3.22 -24.66
CA MET A 489 14.12 4.42 -25.02
C MET A 489 13.92 4.63 -26.55
N LYS A 490 14.30 3.65 -27.38
CA LYS A 490 13.99 3.56 -28.81
C LYS A 490 12.88 2.53 -29.09
N GLY A 491 12.29 1.97 -28.04
CA GLY A 491 11.17 1.01 -28.10
C GLY A 491 11.55 -0.42 -28.44
N ARG A 492 12.84 -0.80 -28.32
CA ARG A 492 13.26 -2.19 -28.54
C ARG A 492 13.07 -2.99 -27.27
N LEU A 493 12.35 -4.11 -27.41
CA LEU A 493 12.11 -5.07 -26.34
C LEU A 493 13.10 -6.24 -26.49
N ARG A 494 13.83 -6.54 -25.42
CA ARG A 494 14.68 -7.73 -25.30
C ARG A 494 14.14 -8.62 -24.20
N LYS A 495 13.74 -9.84 -24.57
CA LYS A 495 13.28 -10.84 -23.60
C LYS A 495 14.43 -11.26 -22.68
N LEU A 496 14.17 -11.32 -21.38
CA LEU A 496 15.08 -11.79 -20.33
C LEU A 496 14.60 -13.12 -19.77
N MET A 497 13.32 -13.20 -19.40
CA MET A 497 12.64 -14.41 -18.93
C MET A 497 11.19 -14.38 -19.40
N GLU A 498 10.56 -15.55 -19.53
CA GLU A 498 9.12 -15.66 -19.81
C GLU A 498 8.65 -17.07 -19.44
N GLY A 499 7.45 -17.22 -18.90
CA GLY A 499 6.83 -18.49 -18.58
C GLY A 499 5.56 -18.35 -17.80
N ASN A 500 5.01 -19.49 -17.41
CA ASN A 500 3.82 -19.59 -16.54
C ASN A 500 4.18 -19.29 -15.08
N TYR A 501 4.70 -18.10 -14.84
CA TYR A 501 5.15 -17.61 -13.54
C TYR A 501 4.70 -16.18 -13.30
N VAL A 502 4.68 -15.80 -12.03
CA VAL A 502 4.74 -14.42 -11.59
C VAL A 502 6.15 -14.13 -11.10
N TYR A 503 6.77 -13.06 -11.60
CA TYR A 503 8.13 -12.65 -11.26
C TYR A 503 8.11 -11.42 -10.34
N THR A 504 8.96 -11.42 -9.32
CA THR A 504 9.17 -10.27 -8.45
C THR A 504 10.65 -9.96 -8.32
N ILE A 505 11.04 -8.74 -8.63
CA ILE A 505 12.41 -8.26 -8.43
C ILE A 505 12.47 -7.60 -7.06
N HIS A 506 13.31 -8.11 -6.17
CA HIS A 506 13.45 -7.56 -4.82
C HIS A 506 14.47 -6.44 -4.77
N ARG A 507 15.67 -6.67 -5.34
CA ARG A 507 16.73 -5.69 -5.26
C ARG A 507 17.80 -5.94 -6.34
N PHE A 508 18.33 -4.84 -6.91
CA PHE A 508 19.61 -4.83 -7.61
C PHE A 508 20.72 -4.42 -6.66
N SER A 509 21.93 -4.92 -6.90
CA SER A 509 23.14 -4.43 -6.24
C SER A 509 23.38 -2.96 -6.60
N ASP A 510 24.09 -2.21 -5.74
CA ASP A 510 24.32 -0.77 -5.97
C ASP A 510 25.14 -0.47 -7.22
N ASN A 511 26.02 -1.41 -7.64
CA ASN A 511 26.75 -1.35 -8.91
C ASN A 511 25.97 -1.87 -10.11
N HIS A 512 24.71 -2.26 -9.92
CA HIS A 512 23.80 -2.80 -10.95
C HIS A 512 24.30 -4.06 -11.69
N GLU A 513 25.23 -4.84 -11.12
CA GLU A 513 25.75 -6.05 -11.73
C GLU A 513 24.91 -7.28 -11.44
N TYR A 514 24.24 -7.32 -10.29
CA TYR A 514 23.49 -8.46 -9.79
C TYR A 514 22.10 -8.07 -9.32
N CYS A 515 21.20 -9.07 -9.25
CA CYS A 515 19.87 -8.88 -8.67
C CYS A 515 19.40 -10.12 -7.90
N VAL A 516 18.54 -9.85 -6.92
CA VAL A 516 17.77 -10.84 -6.17
C VAL A 516 16.32 -10.73 -6.59
N TRP A 517 15.72 -11.85 -6.93
CA TRP A 517 14.37 -11.95 -7.43
C TRP A 517 13.72 -13.26 -7.01
N ASN A 518 12.44 -13.39 -7.18
CA ASN A 518 11.75 -14.66 -7.09
C ASN A 518 10.82 -14.87 -8.29
N ARG A 519 10.42 -16.10 -8.49
CA ARG A 519 9.28 -16.51 -9.29
C ARG A 519 8.43 -17.47 -8.51
N GLN A 520 7.17 -17.53 -8.88
CA GLN A 520 6.22 -18.48 -8.33
C GLN A 520 5.22 -18.92 -9.38
N ASN A 521 4.66 -20.08 -9.19
CA ASN A 521 3.42 -20.52 -9.81
C ASN A 521 2.68 -21.45 -8.85
N VAL A 522 1.59 -22.06 -9.25
CA VAL A 522 0.78 -22.89 -8.36
C VAL A 522 1.54 -24.04 -7.71
N SER A 523 2.60 -24.54 -8.34
CA SER A 523 3.42 -25.67 -7.86
C SER A 523 4.79 -25.29 -7.34
N GLU A 524 5.31 -24.13 -7.73
CA GLU A 524 6.63 -23.63 -7.34
C GLU A 524 6.50 -22.49 -6.33
N PHE A 525 6.98 -22.76 -5.10
CA PHE A 525 7.02 -21.74 -4.04
C PHE A 525 7.98 -20.61 -4.43
N ARG A 526 7.68 -19.37 -3.96
CA ARG A 526 8.45 -18.14 -4.21
C ARG A 526 9.82 -18.12 -3.53
N ASP A 527 10.67 -19.08 -3.82
CA ASP A 527 12.04 -19.10 -3.38
C ASP A 527 12.86 -17.95 -3.98
N LEU A 528 13.87 -17.49 -3.25
CA LEU A 528 14.77 -16.45 -3.73
C LEU A 528 15.77 -17.01 -4.73
N TRP A 529 15.96 -16.25 -5.79
CA TRP A 529 16.98 -16.47 -6.81
C TRP A 529 17.94 -15.29 -6.85
N TRP A 530 19.18 -15.57 -7.17
CA TRP A 530 20.22 -14.60 -7.43
C TRP A 530 20.73 -14.80 -8.85
N SER A 531 21.05 -13.71 -9.56
CA SER A 531 21.57 -13.74 -10.92
C SER A 531 22.34 -12.46 -11.25
N LYS A 532 22.95 -12.40 -12.45
CA LYS A 532 23.33 -11.11 -13.04
C LYS A 532 22.07 -10.26 -13.28
N SER A 533 22.25 -8.95 -13.44
CA SER A 533 21.14 -8.01 -13.68
C SER A 533 20.41 -8.22 -15.00
N ASP A 534 20.99 -8.97 -15.91
CA ASP A 534 20.33 -9.42 -17.14
C ASP A 534 19.63 -10.78 -16.98
N PHE A 535 19.51 -11.26 -15.74
CA PHE A 535 18.93 -12.54 -15.32
C PHE A 535 19.65 -13.78 -15.86
N SER A 536 20.88 -13.62 -16.39
CA SER A 536 21.72 -14.74 -16.76
C SER A 536 22.35 -15.42 -15.54
N ASN A 537 22.67 -16.72 -15.69
CA ASN A 537 23.26 -17.55 -14.65
C ASN A 537 22.48 -17.56 -13.32
N PRO A 538 21.17 -17.85 -13.34
CA PRO A 538 20.36 -17.84 -12.13
C PRO A 538 20.77 -18.95 -11.17
N VAL A 539 20.79 -18.64 -9.87
CA VAL A 539 21.07 -19.59 -8.80
C VAL A 539 19.92 -19.49 -7.80
N LYS A 540 19.28 -20.64 -7.52
CA LYS A 540 18.28 -20.74 -6.44
C LYS A 540 18.99 -20.63 -5.10
N VAL A 541 18.62 -19.62 -4.28
CA VAL A 541 19.27 -19.29 -3.00
C VAL A 541 18.57 -19.96 -1.83
N THR A 542 17.24 -20.05 -1.88
CA THR A 542 16.46 -20.63 -0.79
C THR A 542 15.71 -21.89 -1.22
N ASN A 543 15.36 -22.71 -0.25
CA ASN A 543 14.42 -23.81 -0.36
C ASN A 543 13.50 -23.72 0.88
N ALA A 544 12.61 -22.71 0.88
CA ALA A 544 11.89 -22.32 2.09
C ALA A 544 10.61 -23.13 2.36
N ASN A 545 10.21 -23.99 1.41
CA ASN A 545 9.00 -24.80 1.54
C ASN A 545 9.22 -26.27 1.12
N PRO A 546 10.23 -26.97 1.63
CA PRO A 546 10.53 -28.34 1.23
C PRO A 546 9.43 -29.33 1.66
N GLN A 547 8.69 -29.01 2.75
CA GLN A 547 7.59 -29.85 3.26
C GLN A 547 6.41 -29.98 2.30
N GLN A 548 6.33 -29.17 1.25
CA GLN A 548 5.29 -29.32 0.22
C GLN A 548 5.30 -30.70 -0.41
N ALA A 549 6.49 -31.31 -0.55
CA ALA A 549 6.66 -32.63 -1.12
C ALA A 549 5.99 -33.76 -0.30
N ASP A 550 5.66 -33.51 0.98
CA ASP A 550 5.03 -34.47 1.87
C ASP A 550 3.49 -34.48 1.74
N TYR A 551 2.93 -33.55 0.92
CA TYR A 551 1.48 -33.38 0.77
C TYR A 551 1.05 -33.61 -0.68
N LYS A 552 -0.17 -34.08 -0.86
CA LYS A 552 -0.83 -34.06 -2.16
C LYS A 552 -0.98 -32.62 -2.61
N TRP A 553 -0.53 -32.34 -3.85
CA TRP A 553 -0.56 -30.98 -4.39
C TRP A 553 -1.31 -30.98 -5.71
N GLY A 554 -2.42 -30.25 -5.73
CA GLY A 554 -3.28 -30.18 -6.91
C GLY A 554 -2.67 -29.33 -8.05
N THR A 555 -3.39 -29.24 -9.14
CA THR A 555 -3.09 -28.39 -10.28
C THR A 555 -4.16 -27.33 -10.48
N VAL A 556 -3.86 -26.26 -11.22
CA VAL A 556 -4.84 -25.25 -11.61
C VAL A 556 -4.87 -25.12 -13.12
N LYS A 557 -6.07 -24.87 -13.68
CA LYS A 557 -6.28 -24.59 -15.10
C LYS A 557 -7.14 -23.37 -15.26
N LEU A 558 -6.80 -22.52 -16.24
CA LEU A 558 -7.70 -21.48 -16.73
C LEU A 558 -8.72 -22.16 -17.66
N ILE A 559 -10.00 -22.00 -17.36
CA ILE A 559 -11.08 -22.47 -18.21
C ILE A 559 -11.88 -21.28 -18.76
N LYS A 560 -12.54 -21.51 -19.89
CA LYS A 560 -13.38 -20.54 -20.58
C LYS A 560 -14.72 -21.16 -20.91
N TRP A 561 -15.78 -20.37 -20.80
CA TRP A 561 -17.14 -20.77 -21.20
C TRP A 561 -17.91 -19.57 -21.69
N THR A 562 -19.06 -19.81 -22.32
CA THR A 562 -19.99 -18.75 -22.70
C THR A 562 -21.03 -18.57 -21.59
N ASN A 563 -21.16 -17.35 -21.05
CA ASN A 563 -22.16 -17.03 -20.05
C ASN A 563 -23.55 -16.78 -20.66
N TYR A 564 -24.56 -16.49 -19.84
CA TYR A 564 -25.93 -16.27 -20.30
C TYR A 564 -26.10 -14.98 -21.10
N GLU A 565 -25.15 -14.06 -21.07
CA GLU A 565 -25.11 -12.87 -21.91
C GLU A 565 -24.42 -13.11 -23.27
N ASN A 566 -24.12 -14.35 -23.65
CA ASN A 566 -23.32 -14.75 -24.82
C ASN A 566 -21.92 -14.13 -24.87
N LYS A 567 -21.31 -13.88 -23.72
CA LYS A 567 -19.95 -13.39 -23.60
C LYS A 567 -19.01 -14.51 -23.14
N GLU A 568 -17.78 -14.54 -23.67
CA GLU A 568 -16.74 -15.39 -23.11
C GLU A 568 -16.46 -14.97 -21.66
N ASN A 569 -16.48 -15.93 -20.74
CA ASN A 569 -16.10 -15.75 -19.36
C ASN A 569 -14.92 -16.69 -19.04
N LYS A 570 -14.17 -16.37 -17.99
CA LYS A 570 -12.98 -17.09 -17.54
C LYS A 570 -13.09 -17.48 -16.07
N GLY A 571 -12.31 -18.46 -15.67
CA GLY A 571 -12.20 -18.82 -14.25
C GLY A 571 -11.09 -19.82 -14.02
N LEU A 572 -10.69 -20.00 -12.76
CA LEU A 572 -9.71 -20.97 -12.35
C LEU A 572 -10.38 -22.25 -11.90
N LEU A 573 -9.86 -23.38 -12.33
CA LEU A 573 -10.29 -24.72 -11.90
C LEU A 573 -9.12 -25.43 -11.22
N TYR A 574 -9.20 -25.57 -9.90
CA TYR A 574 -8.25 -26.36 -9.11
C TYR A 574 -8.68 -27.80 -9.12
N LEU A 575 -7.74 -28.70 -9.39
CA LEU A 575 -7.96 -30.14 -9.53
C LEU A 575 -7.08 -30.88 -8.52
N PRO A 576 -7.55 -31.99 -7.94
CA PRO A 576 -6.74 -32.90 -7.13
C PRO A 576 -5.49 -33.38 -7.87
N GLU A 577 -4.42 -33.75 -7.16
CA GLU A 577 -3.21 -34.34 -7.73
C GLU A 577 -3.51 -35.61 -8.55
N ASP A 578 -4.44 -36.44 -8.03
CA ASP A 578 -4.86 -37.69 -8.62
C ASP A 578 -6.15 -37.55 -9.44
N TYR A 579 -6.38 -36.38 -10.04
CA TYR A 579 -7.56 -36.11 -10.84
C TYR A 579 -7.68 -37.07 -12.04
N ASP A 580 -8.82 -37.74 -12.11
CA ASP A 580 -9.17 -38.67 -13.18
C ASP A 580 -10.36 -38.10 -14.00
N PRO A 581 -10.17 -37.76 -15.27
CA PRO A 581 -11.23 -37.15 -16.08
C PRO A 581 -12.42 -38.07 -16.36
N GLN A 582 -12.36 -39.36 -15.99
CA GLN A 582 -13.47 -40.33 -16.10
C GLN A 582 -14.34 -40.32 -14.84
N LYS A 583 -14.03 -39.53 -13.82
CA LYS A 583 -14.74 -39.42 -12.56
C LYS A 583 -15.31 -38.03 -12.36
N GLU A 584 -16.49 -38.00 -11.78
CA GLU A 584 -17.10 -36.74 -11.30
C GLU A 584 -16.69 -36.52 -9.84
N TYR A 585 -16.38 -35.29 -9.51
CA TYR A 585 -15.90 -34.89 -8.19
C TYR A 585 -16.89 -33.99 -7.45
N PRO A 586 -16.89 -34.03 -6.11
CA PRO A 586 -17.53 -32.96 -5.35
C PRO A 586 -16.84 -31.65 -5.64
N ALA A 587 -17.63 -30.58 -5.86
CA ALA A 587 -17.14 -29.29 -6.27
C ALA A 587 -17.41 -28.20 -5.22
N LEU A 588 -16.48 -27.29 -5.04
CA LEU A 588 -16.69 -26.04 -4.33
C LEU A 588 -16.53 -24.86 -5.30
N VAL A 589 -17.52 -23.99 -5.30
CA VAL A 589 -17.50 -22.77 -6.11
C VAL A 589 -17.28 -21.58 -5.16
N GLN A 590 -16.20 -20.87 -5.35
CA GLN A 590 -15.89 -19.64 -4.60
C GLN A 590 -15.53 -18.50 -5.56
N PHE A 591 -15.88 -17.29 -5.21
CA PHE A 591 -15.70 -16.13 -6.08
C PHE A 591 -15.69 -14.84 -5.27
N TYR A 592 -15.27 -13.77 -5.92
CA TYR A 592 -15.35 -12.42 -5.34
C TYR A 592 -15.64 -11.38 -6.44
N GLU A 593 -14.64 -11.07 -7.24
CA GLU A 593 -14.71 -10.30 -8.49
C GLU A 593 -14.02 -11.13 -9.59
N THR A 594 -12.77 -10.89 -9.93
CA THR A 594 -12.03 -11.66 -10.93
C THR A 594 -10.84 -12.38 -10.30
N HIS A 595 -10.60 -13.64 -10.69
CA HIS A 595 -9.56 -14.51 -10.18
C HIS A 595 -8.64 -15.09 -11.27
N SER A 596 -8.99 -14.98 -12.55
CA SER A 596 -8.20 -15.57 -13.63
C SER A 596 -6.74 -15.10 -13.64
N GLY A 597 -6.49 -13.83 -13.24
CA GLY A 597 -5.14 -13.28 -13.09
C GLY A 597 -4.27 -13.94 -12.01
N GLU A 598 -4.87 -14.77 -11.14
CA GLU A 598 -4.17 -15.47 -10.06
C GLU A 598 -3.66 -16.87 -10.49
N LEU A 599 -3.81 -17.27 -11.78
CA LEU A 599 -3.45 -18.59 -12.30
C LEU A 599 -2.05 -19.05 -11.87
N ASN A 600 -1.09 -18.12 -11.88
CA ASN A 600 0.31 -18.39 -11.58
C ASN A 600 0.73 -17.92 -10.16
N ILE A 601 -0.22 -17.75 -9.24
CA ILE A 601 0.08 -17.40 -7.85
C ILE A 601 0.14 -18.66 -6.99
N TYR A 602 1.18 -18.76 -6.15
CA TYR A 602 1.32 -19.83 -5.17
C TYR A 602 0.43 -19.54 -3.96
N HIS A 603 -0.54 -20.40 -3.71
CA HIS A 603 -1.38 -20.37 -2.51
C HIS A 603 -0.87 -21.37 -1.49
N ALA A 604 -0.29 -20.89 -0.38
CA ALA A 604 0.08 -21.74 0.74
C ALA A 604 -1.19 -22.13 1.52
N PRO A 605 -1.47 -23.42 1.74
CA PRO A 605 -2.59 -23.83 2.57
C PRO A 605 -2.49 -23.27 3.99
N LEU A 606 -3.46 -22.45 4.37
CA LEU A 606 -3.53 -21.81 5.68
C LEU A 606 -4.82 -22.21 6.40
N LEU A 607 -4.82 -22.06 7.73
CA LEU A 607 -6.07 -22.09 8.48
C LEU A 607 -7.00 -20.99 7.96
N SER A 608 -8.27 -21.33 7.78
CA SER A 608 -9.24 -20.39 7.20
C SER A 608 -9.54 -19.23 8.15
N SER A 609 -9.48 -18.00 7.61
CA SER A 609 -9.99 -16.80 8.29
C SER A 609 -11.45 -16.47 7.93
N ALA A 610 -11.96 -17.02 6.83
CA ALA A 610 -13.34 -16.87 6.35
C ALA A 610 -13.70 -17.95 5.32
N LEU A 611 -12.94 -18.05 4.21
CA LEU A 611 -13.11 -19.07 3.17
C LEU A 611 -11.99 -20.10 3.25
N GLY A 612 -12.25 -21.31 2.82
CA GLY A 612 -11.23 -22.34 2.70
C GLY A 612 -10.29 -22.07 1.52
N ASP A 613 -9.02 -22.39 1.71
CA ASP A 613 -8.00 -22.29 0.68
C ASP A 613 -8.28 -23.27 -0.47
N PRO A 614 -8.23 -22.85 -1.75
CA PRO A 614 -8.55 -23.72 -2.88
C PRO A 614 -7.62 -24.93 -3.00
N MET A 615 -6.32 -24.78 -2.71
CA MET A 615 -5.38 -25.89 -2.76
C MET A 615 -5.61 -26.87 -1.61
N TYR A 616 -5.99 -26.38 -0.42
CA TYR A 616 -6.36 -27.25 0.70
C TYR A 616 -7.55 -28.16 0.36
N PHE A 617 -8.58 -27.63 -0.27
CA PHE A 617 -9.72 -28.43 -0.73
C PHE A 617 -9.33 -29.39 -1.87
N ALA A 618 -8.53 -28.94 -2.84
CA ALA A 618 -8.05 -29.79 -3.92
C ALA A 618 -7.25 -30.98 -3.38
N SER A 619 -6.35 -30.74 -2.40
CA SER A 619 -5.57 -31.79 -1.73
C SER A 619 -6.46 -32.78 -0.95
N ASN A 620 -7.67 -32.41 -0.62
CA ASN A 620 -8.66 -33.25 0.04
C ASN A 620 -9.70 -33.84 -0.93
N GLY A 621 -9.44 -33.83 -2.23
CA GLY A 621 -10.25 -34.53 -3.25
C GLY A 621 -11.51 -33.79 -3.69
N TYR A 622 -11.53 -32.47 -3.54
CA TYR A 622 -12.50 -31.58 -4.18
C TYR A 622 -11.94 -30.99 -5.46
N ILE A 623 -12.79 -30.65 -6.40
CA ILE A 623 -12.45 -29.59 -7.37
C ILE A 623 -12.87 -28.25 -6.78
N VAL A 624 -12.10 -27.19 -7.04
CA VAL A 624 -12.48 -25.83 -6.66
C VAL A 624 -12.57 -24.96 -7.90
N PHE A 625 -13.72 -24.34 -8.10
CA PHE A 625 -13.97 -23.48 -9.24
C PHE A 625 -14.06 -22.03 -8.80
N MET A 626 -13.26 -21.16 -9.41
CA MET A 626 -13.22 -19.74 -9.13
C MET A 626 -13.54 -18.95 -10.41
N PRO A 627 -14.84 -18.73 -10.72
CA PRO A 627 -15.25 -17.94 -11.88
C PRO A 627 -14.94 -16.46 -11.70
N ASP A 628 -14.55 -15.79 -12.78
CA ASP A 628 -14.55 -14.34 -12.86
C ASP A 628 -15.99 -13.82 -12.90
N VAL A 629 -16.28 -12.81 -12.10
CA VAL A 629 -17.57 -12.11 -12.10
C VAL A 629 -17.32 -10.68 -12.61
N HIS A 630 -17.87 -10.38 -13.77
CA HIS A 630 -17.92 -9.02 -14.33
C HIS A 630 -19.29 -8.44 -14.08
N PHE A 631 -19.36 -7.20 -13.63
CA PHE A 631 -20.60 -6.64 -13.15
C PHE A 631 -21.20 -5.63 -14.12
N THR A 632 -22.52 -5.72 -14.27
CA THR A 632 -23.33 -4.66 -14.87
C THR A 632 -23.86 -3.75 -13.78
N VAL A 633 -23.64 -2.45 -13.92
CA VAL A 633 -24.07 -1.43 -12.95
C VAL A 633 -25.59 -1.49 -12.75
N GLY A 634 -26.01 -1.52 -11.50
CA GLY A 634 -27.42 -1.59 -11.06
C GLY A 634 -28.00 -2.99 -10.93
N THR A 635 -27.24 -4.05 -11.30
CA THR A 635 -27.71 -5.45 -11.21
C THR A 635 -26.60 -6.42 -10.75
N PRO A 636 -25.92 -6.15 -9.64
CA PRO A 636 -24.74 -6.95 -9.23
C PRO A 636 -25.09 -8.41 -8.92
N GLY A 637 -26.26 -8.68 -8.32
CA GLY A 637 -26.71 -10.06 -8.04
C GLY A 637 -26.96 -10.86 -9.31
N GLN A 638 -27.58 -10.25 -10.34
CA GLN A 638 -27.82 -10.91 -11.62
C GLN A 638 -26.49 -11.17 -12.35
N SER A 639 -25.55 -10.21 -12.33
CA SER A 639 -24.21 -10.42 -12.93
C SER A 639 -23.49 -11.61 -12.31
N CYS A 640 -23.56 -11.74 -10.99
CA CYS A 640 -23.04 -12.91 -10.29
C CYS A 640 -23.76 -14.21 -10.71
N TYR A 641 -25.08 -14.19 -10.80
CA TYR A 641 -25.88 -15.34 -11.25
C TYR A 641 -25.43 -15.80 -12.65
N ASP A 642 -25.30 -14.86 -13.59
CA ASP A 642 -24.94 -15.16 -14.97
C ASP A 642 -23.56 -15.78 -15.08
N ALA A 643 -22.57 -15.29 -14.33
CA ALA A 643 -21.21 -15.82 -14.31
C ALA A 643 -21.10 -17.16 -13.58
N VAL A 644 -21.57 -17.22 -12.35
CA VAL A 644 -21.36 -18.38 -11.46
C VAL A 644 -22.21 -19.57 -11.87
N VAL A 645 -23.48 -19.34 -12.19
CA VAL A 645 -24.41 -20.44 -12.55
C VAL A 645 -24.08 -21.02 -13.94
N SER A 646 -23.78 -20.16 -14.93
CA SER A 646 -23.38 -20.65 -16.24
C SER A 646 -22.09 -21.47 -16.20
N GLY A 647 -21.06 -20.97 -15.47
CA GLY A 647 -19.80 -21.69 -15.29
C GLY A 647 -19.96 -23.01 -14.54
N THR A 648 -20.80 -23.03 -13.48
CA THR A 648 -21.09 -24.27 -12.75
C THR A 648 -21.80 -25.30 -13.62
N LYS A 649 -22.79 -24.89 -14.43
CA LYS A 649 -23.44 -25.77 -15.37
C LYS A 649 -22.50 -26.29 -16.46
N TYR A 650 -21.61 -25.42 -16.95
CA TYR A 650 -20.55 -25.85 -17.88
C TYR A 650 -19.71 -27.01 -17.28
N LEU A 651 -19.26 -26.91 -16.00
CA LEU A 651 -18.54 -28.00 -15.36
C LEU A 651 -19.35 -29.29 -15.25
N ILE A 652 -20.66 -29.22 -15.00
CA ILE A 652 -21.55 -30.38 -14.98
C ILE A 652 -21.66 -31.00 -16.39
N GLU A 653 -21.89 -30.19 -17.41
CA GLU A 653 -22.01 -30.63 -18.80
C GLU A 653 -20.71 -31.28 -19.34
N GLN A 654 -19.56 -30.82 -18.86
CA GLN A 654 -18.26 -31.42 -19.18
C GLN A 654 -17.93 -32.69 -18.35
N GLY A 655 -18.85 -33.13 -17.45
CA GLY A 655 -18.62 -34.29 -16.58
C GLY A 655 -17.55 -34.11 -15.51
N ILE A 656 -17.16 -32.86 -15.24
CA ILE A 656 -16.11 -32.50 -14.26
C ILE A 656 -16.66 -32.49 -12.85
N ALA A 657 -17.84 -31.87 -12.65
CA ALA A 657 -18.50 -31.75 -11.35
C ALA A 657 -19.76 -32.63 -11.27
N HIS A 658 -19.91 -33.34 -10.14
CA HIS A 658 -21.11 -34.13 -9.89
C HIS A 658 -22.33 -33.21 -9.59
N PRO A 659 -23.45 -33.28 -10.34
CA PRO A 659 -24.54 -32.32 -10.25
C PRO A 659 -25.21 -32.24 -8.86
N GLY A 660 -25.18 -33.29 -8.06
CA GLY A 660 -25.73 -33.32 -6.69
C GLY A 660 -24.70 -33.07 -5.57
N LYS A 661 -23.48 -32.65 -5.89
CA LYS A 661 -22.37 -32.48 -4.93
C LYS A 661 -21.60 -31.18 -5.13
N ILE A 662 -22.34 -30.08 -5.23
CA ILE A 662 -21.74 -28.74 -5.48
C ILE A 662 -22.06 -27.83 -4.30
N GLY A 663 -21.00 -27.33 -3.62
CA GLY A 663 -21.08 -26.34 -2.56
C GLY A 663 -20.69 -24.96 -3.03
N LEU A 664 -21.28 -23.94 -2.41
CA LEU A 664 -20.87 -22.54 -2.57
C LEU A 664 -20.10 -22.07 -1.35
N GLN A 665 -19.15 -21.14 -1.54
CA GLN A 665 -18.61 -20.33 -0.45
C GLN A 665 -18.33 -18.91 -0.87
N GLY A 666 -18.70 -17.96 -0.01
CA GLY A 666 -18.47 -16.53 -0.24
C GLY A 666 -18.32 -15.76 1.05
N HIS A 667 -17.46 -14.75 1.03
CA HIS A 667 -17.17 -13.85 2.16
C HIS A 667 -17.39 -12.40 1.77
N SER A 668 -17.96 -11.60 2.69
CA SER A 668 -18.14 -10.18 2.50
C SER A 668 -19.00 -9.89 1.26
N TRP A 669 -18.43 -9.26 0.23
CA TRP A 669 -19.12 -9.01 -1.04
C TRP A 669 -19.56 -10.32 -1.73
N SER A 670 -18.74 -11.35 -1.75
CA SER A 670 -19.19 -12.66 -2.23
C SER A 670 -20.12 -13.38 -1.24
N GLY A 671 -20.11 -13.02 0.04
CA GLY A 671 -21.16 -13.43 0.99
C GLY A 671 -22.53 -12.90 0.59
N TYR A 672 -22.62 -11.62 0.17
CA TYR A 672 -23.82 -11.06 -0.46
C TYR A 672 -24.22 -11.87 -1.70
N GLN A 673 -23.28 -12.06 -2.62
CA GLN A 673 -23.53 -12.76 -3.87
C GLN A 673 -24.03 -14.19 -3.63
N THR A 674 -23.40 -14.92 -2.69
CA THR A 674 -23.83 -16.28 -2.30
C THR A 674 -25.24 -16.27 -1.73
N SER A 675 -25.55 -15.30 -0.84
CA SER A 675 -26.88 -15.13 -0.28
C SER A 675 -27.94 -14.90 -1.37
N TYR A 676 -27.60 -14.07 -2.37
CA TYR A 676 -28.46 -13.81 -3.52
C TYR A 676 -28.67 -15.07 -4.37
N LEU A 677 -27.60 -15.80 -4.71
CA LEU A 677 -27.68 -17.00 -5.56
C LEU A 677 -28.62 -18.07 -4.98
N VAL A 678 -28.50 -18.37 -3.68
CA VAL A 678 -29.33 -19.41 -3.04
C VAL A 678 -30.81 -19.05 -2.92
N THR A 679 -31.20 -17.77 -3.17
CA THR A 679 -32.60 -17.38 -3.33
C THR A 679 -33.13 -17.58 -4.77
N LYS A 680 -32.24 -17.79 -5.76
CA LYS A 680 -32.59 -17.81 -7.17
C LYS A 680 -32.56 -19.19 -7.80
N ILE A 681 -31.80 -20.14 -7.22
CA ILE A 681 -31.60 -21.44 -7.83
C ILE A 681 -31.21 -22.50 -6.79
N ASP A 682 -31.78 -23.72 -6.93
CA ASP A 682 -31.50 -24.90 -6.12
C ASP A 682 -30.36 -25.77 -6.70
N LEU A 683 -29.38 -25.16 -7.36
CA LEU A 683 -28.25 -25.88 -7.98
C LEU A 683 -27.22 -26.36 -6.93
N PHE A 684 -27.15 -25.69 -5.81
CA PHE A 684 -26.11 -25.88 -4.82
C PHE A 684 -26.58 -26.70 -3.64
N THR A 685 -25.86 -27.77 -3.33
CA THR A 685 -26.22 -28.75 -2.27
C THR A 685 -26.08 -28.14 -0.89
N CYS A 686 -25.14 -27.22 -0.68
CA CYS A 686 -24.95 -26.50 0.57
C CYS A 686 -24.14 -25.22 0.31
N ALA A 687 -24.18 -24.26 1.24
CA ALA A 687 -23.44 -23.00 1.10
C ALA A 687 -22.80 -22.52 2.41
N ASN A 688 -21.54 -22.08 2.35
CA ASN A 688 -20.88 -21.29 3.38
C ASN A 688 -20.96 -19.80 3.04
N ILE A 689 -21.54 -19.01 3.95
CA ILE A 689 -21.78 -17.58 3.78
C ILE A 689 -21.11 -16.84 4.93
N ALA A 690 -19.97 -16.19 4.66
CA ALA A 690 -19.22 -15.48 5.70
C ALA A 690 -19.42 -13.96 5.57
N ALA A 691 -19.71 -13.30 6.70
CA ALA A 691 -19.91 -11.85 6.84
C ALA A 691 -20.76 -11.23 5.70
N PRO A 692 -21.93 -11.78 5.36
CA PRO A 692 -22.71 -11.35 4.21
C PRO A 692 -23.40 -10.01 4.41
N ILE A 693 -23.67 -9.29 3.32
CA ILE A 693 -24.71 -8.26 3.24
C ILE A 693 -25.97 -8.96 2.72
N THR A 694 -27.02 -9.06 3.54
CA THR A 694 -28.26 -9.77 3.19
C THR A 694 -29.42 -8.84 2.90
N ASP A 695 -29.33 -7.60 3.43
CA ASP A 695 -30.27 -6.52 3.19
C ASP A 695 -29.50 -5.31 2.63
N MET A 696 -29.71 -5.00 1.35
CA MET A 696 -29.04 -3.90 0.66
C MET A 696 -29.50 -2.52 1.16
N VAL A 697 -30.72 -2.44 1.72
CA VAL A 697 -31.28 -1.18 2.25
C VAL A 697 -30.54 -0.78 3.55
N THR A 698 -30.54 -1.65 4.54
CA THR A 698 -29.81 -1.38 5.81
C THR A 698 -28.29 -1.42 5.62
N GLY A 699 -27.79 -2.18 4.63
CA GLY A 699 -26.40 -2.17 4.23
C GLY A 699 -25.98 -0.80 3.69
N TYR A 700 -26.78 -0.18 2.80
CA TYR A 700 -26.55 1.15 2.26
C TYR A 700 -26.57 2.25 3.33
N LEU A 701 -27.57 2.21 4.25
CA LEU A 701 -27.73 3.18 5.33
C LEU A 701 -26.80 2.89 6.54
N GLY A 702 -25.97 1.89 6.47
CA GLY A 702 -25.07 1.50 7.56
C GLY A 702 -23.78 2.32 7.62
N ILE A 703 -23.11 2.25 8.76
CA ILE A 703 -21.76 2.78 8.99
C ILE A 703 -20.75 1.63 8.86
N ARG A 704 -19.63 1.89 8.19
CA ARG A 704 -18.46 1.04 8.23
C ARG A 704 -17.64 1.39 9.48
N ASN A 705 -17.82 0.65 10.57
CA ASN A 705 -17.27 0.99 11.89
C ASN A 705 -15.75 1.17 11.88
N GLY A 706 -15.01 0.37 11.09
CA GLY A 706 -13.54 0.50 10.99
C GLY A 706 -13.04 1.81 10.38
N SER A 707 -13.86 2.51 9.57
CA SER A 707 -13.49 3.79 8.97
C SER A 707 -14.35 4.95 9.48
N GLY A 708 -15.49 4.68 10.11
CA GLY A 708 -16.49 5.67 10.48
C GLY A 708 -17.31 6.22 9.31
N LEU A 709 -17.06 5.75 8.06
CA LEU A 709 -17.74 6.22 6.87
C LEU A 709 -19.13 5.59 6.71
N PRO A 710 -20.16 6.37 6.33
CA PRO A 710 -21.38 5.83 5.75
C PRO A 710 -21.04 4.96 4.54
N ARG A 711 -21.83 3.92 4.28
CA ARG A 711 -21.54 2.95 3.21
C ARG A 711 -21.99 3.38 1.82
N TYR A 712 -22.54 4.58 1.64
CA TYR A 712 -23.09 5.10 0.39
C TYR A 712 -22.13 4.95 -0.79
N PHE A 713 -20.83 5.36 -0.62
CA PHE A 713 -19.81 5.29 -1.67
C PHE A 713 -19.62 3.87 -2.22
N MET A 714 -19.83 2.84 -1.40
CA MET A 714 -19.70 1.45 -1.84
C MET A 714 -20.78 1.07 -2.84
N TYR A 715 -21.97 1.62 -2.68
CA TYR A 715 -23.14 1.32 -3.52
C TYR A 715 -23.20 2.23 -4.74
N GLU A 716 -22.93 3.52 -4.55
CA GLU A 716 -23.09 4.51 -5.61
C GLU A 716 -21.90 4.53 -6.57
N GLU A 717 -20.68 4.28 -6.11
CA GLU A 717 -19.47 4.43 -6.95
C GLU A 717 -18.57 3.20 -7.04
N THR A 718 -18.61 2.25 -6.07
CA THR A 718 -17.60 1.20 -6.03
C THR A 718 -18.16 -0.22 -6.04
N GLN A 719 -17.81 -1.02 -5.03
CA GLN A 719 -17.95 -2.48 -4.98
C GLN A 719 -19.39 -2.97 -5.25
N SER A 720 -20.38 -2.31 -4.69
CA SER A 720 -21.77 -2.79 -4.79
C SER A 720 -22.46 -2.41 -6.09
N ARG A 721 -21.85 -1.53 -6.91
CA ARG A 721 -22.25 -1.24 -8.31
C ARG A 721 -23.71 -0.92 -8.53
N MET A 722 -24.40 -0.34 -7.53
CA MET A 722 -25.79 0.11 -7.71
C MET A 722 -25.85 1.35 -8.58
N GLY A 723 -24.86 2.26 -8.50
CA GLY A 723 -24.70 3.44 -9.37
C GLY A 723 -25.73 4.53 -9.15
N LYS A 724 -26.61 4.36 -8.18
CA LYS A 724 -27.70 5.29 -7.81
C LYS A 724 -28.00 5.19 -6.34
N THR A 725 -28.55 6.26 -5.79
CA THR A 725 -29.03 6.28 -4.42
C THR A 725 -30.20 5.27 -4.22
N LEU A 726 -30.43 4.89 -2.96
CA LEU A 726 -31.55 4.03 -2.60
C LEU A 726 -32.90 4.59 -3.11
N TRP A 727 -33.12 5.89 -3.04
CA TRP A 727 -34.38 6.55 -3.41
C TRP A 727 -34.60 6.60 -4.93
N GLU A 728 -33.52 6.70 -5.73
CA GLU A 728 -33.57 6.70 -7.19
C GLU A 728 -33.75 5.31 -7.79
N ALA A 729 -33.34 4.24 -7.07
CA ALA A 729 -33.34 2.86 -7.56
C ALA A 729 -33.91 1.85 -6.54
N LYS A 730 -34.95 2.25 -5.78
CA LYS A 730 -35.54 1.47 -4.69
C LYS A 730 -35.79 0.01 -5.06
N ASP A 731 -36.40 -0.24 -6.20
CA ASP A 731 -36.75 -1.60 -6.63
C ASP A 731 -35.53 -2.48 -6.86
N LYS A 732 -34.41 -1.90 -7.32
CA LYS A 732 -33.14 -2.62 -7.50
C LYS A 732 -32.51 -2.99 -6.15
N TYR A 733 -32.57 -2.10 -5.16
CA TYR A 733 -32.11 -2.41 -3.80
C TYR A 733 -32.94 -3.52 -3.16
N LEU A 734 -34.26 -3.49 -3.27
CA LEU A 734 -35.15 -4.53 -2.78
C LEU A 734 -34.90 -5.86 -3.50
N ALA A 735 -34.81 -5.86 -4.83
CA ALA A 735 -34.54 -7.05 -5.63
C ALA A 735 -33.18 -7.69 -5.36
N SER A 736 -32.21 -6.89 -4.89
CA SER A 736 -30.87 -7.32 -4.51
C SER A 736 -30.77 -7.73 -3.03
N SER A 737 -31.84 -7.61 -2.23
CA SER A 737 -31.86 -7.94 -0.79
C SER A 737 -32.30 -9.38 -0.57
N ALA A 738 -31.35 -10.30 -0.42
CA ALA A 738 -31.59 -11.74 -0.25
C ALA A 738 -32.52 -12.07 0.93
N ILE A 739 -32.49 -11.27 1.99
CA ILE A 739 -33.34 -11.46 3.19
C ILE A 739 -34.83 -11.42 2.87
N LEU A 740 -35.24 -10.63 1.87
CA LEU A 740 -36.64 -10.50 1.46
C LEU A 740 -37.15 -11.74 0.70
N GLU A 741 -36.25 -12.59 0.22
CA GLU A 741 -36.55 -13.82 -0.50
C GLU A 741 -36.04 -15.08 0.26
N ALA A 742 -35.81 -14.96 1.56
CA ALA A 742 -35.27 -16.05 2.38
C ALA A 742 -36.18 -17.30 2.40
N ASP A 743 -37.47 -17.13 2.17
CA ASP A 743 -38.46 -18.22 2.01
C ASP A 743 -38.18 -19.13 0.78
N LYS A 744 -37.43 -18.62 -0.21
CA LYS A 744 -37.02 -19.40 -1.39
C LYS A 744 -35.74 -20.19 -1.18
N ILE A 745 -35.04 -20.02 -0.05
CA ILE A 745 -33.77 -20.71 0.23
C ILE A 745 -34.07 -22.14 0.70
N HIS A 746 -33.68 -23.13 -0.09
CA HIS A 746 -33.74 -24.56 0.29
C HIS A 746 -32.36 -25.10 0.64
N THR A 747 -31.30 -24.46 0.19
CA THR A 747 -29.90 -24.83 0.43
C THR A 747 -29.53 -24.71 1.92
N PRO A 748 -28.98 -25.74 2.56
CA PRO A 748 -28.43 -25.66 3.93
C PRO A 748 -27.30 -24.63 4.02
N LEU A 749 -27.32 -23.79 5.08
CA LEU A 749 -26.38 -22.67 5.23
C LEU A 749 -25.46 -22.84 6.44
N LEU A 750 -24.16 -22.71 6.23
CA LEU A 750 -23.18 -22.46 7.27
C LEU A 750 -22.82 -20.96 7.23
N ILE A 751 -23.19 -20.21 8.28
CA ILE A 751 -23.00 -18.75 8.33
C ILE A 751 -21.89 -18.45 9.34
N LEU A 752 -20.85 -17.74 8.91
CA LEU A 752 -19.83 -17.13 9.77
C LEU A 752 -20.07 -15.64 9.84
N HIS A 753 -20.31 -15.09 11.04
CA HIS A 753 -20.36 -13.64 11.21
C HIS A 753 -20.04 -13.29 12.65
N ASN A 754 -19.01 -12.46 12.84
CA ASN A 754 -18.50 -12.12 14.17
C ASN A 754 -19.10 -10.80 14.68
N ASP A 755 -19.20 -10.67 15.99
CA ASP A 755 -19.89 -9.53 16.63
C ASP A 755 -19.10 -8.23 16.63
N GLU A 756 -17.77 -8.26 16.42
CA GLU A 756 -16.91 -7.08 16.30
C GLU A 756 -16.54 -6.79 14.82
N ASP A 757 -17.37 -7.25 13.89
CA ASP A 757 -17.14 -6.97 12.46
C ASP A 757 -17.21 -5.47 12.18
N GLU A 758 -16.05 -4.92 11.83
CA GLU A 758 -15.88 -3.49 11.55
C GLU A 758 -16.22 -3.09 10.10
N ALA A 759 -16.46 -4.09 9.23
CA ALA A 759 -16.73 -3.87 7.81
C ALA A 759 -18.21 -4.07 7.46
N VAL A 760 -18.84 -5.13 7.96
CA VAL A 760 -20.24 -5.47 7.72
C VAL A 760 -20.92 -5.71 9.05
N ALA A 761 -22.01 -5.00 9.33
CA ALA A 761 -22.72 -5.14 10.60
C ALA A 761 -23.16 -6.58 10.85
N TYR A 762 -22.88 -7.10 12.04
CA TYR A 762 -23.21 -8.48 12.47
C TYR A 762 -24.70 -8.83 12.28
N GLU A 763 -25.56 -7.81 12.39
CA GLU A 763 -27.01 -7.94 12.20
C GLU A 763 -27.37 -8.54 10.85
N GLN A 764 -26.59 -8.32 9.81
CA GLN A 764 -26.84 -8.82 8.46
C GLN A 764 -26.85 -10.36 8.40
N GLY A 765 -25.82 -11.00 8.91
CA GLY A 765 -25.73 -12.48 8.98
C GLY A 765 -26.68 -13.06 10.02
N ARG A 766 -26.84 -12.39 11.16
CA ARG A 766 -27.80 -12.80 12.21
C ARG A 766 -29.24 -12.77 11.70
N ALA A 767 -29.62 -11.77 10.93
CA ALA A 767 -30.97 -11.68 10.36
C ALA A 767 -31.25 -12.84 9.41
N LEU A 768 -30.30 -13.18 8.52
CA LEU A 768 -30.44 -14.33 7.64
C LEU A 768 -30.63 -15.65 8.43
N TYR A 769 -29.78 -15.85 9.46
CA TYR A 769 -29.93 -17.04 10.33
C TYR A 769 -31.32 -17.10 10.99
N LEU A 770 -31.81 -15.98 11.53
CA LEU A 770 -33.14 -15.92 12.17
C LEU A 770 -34.25 -16.18 11.18
N ALA A 771 -34.16 -15.68 9.93
CA ALA A 771 -35.12 -15.99 8.86
C ALA A 771 -35.13 -17.49 8.55
N MET A 772 -33.96 -18.10 8.32
CA MET A 772 -33.84 -19.56 8.09
C MET A 772 -34.45 -20.37 9.23
N ARG A 773 -34.13 -19.98 10.50
CA ARG A 773 -34.65 -20.59 11.68
C ARG A 773 -36.20 -20.47 11.77
N ARG A 774 -36.76 -19.31 11.48
CA ARG A 774 -38.21 -19.07 11.47
C ARG A 774 -38.89 -19.92 10.41
N LEU A 775 -38.25 -20.12 9.27
CA LEU A 775 -38.71 -20.96 8.17
C LEU A 775 -38.43 -22.45 8.35
N GLN A 776 -37.80 -22.83 9.48
CA GLN A 776 -37.40 -24.24 9.80
C GLN A 776 -36.47 -24.83 8.73
N ARG A 777 -35.57 -24.04 8.17
CA ARG A 777 -34.56 -24.46 7.20
C ARG A 777 -33.23 -24.71 7.89
N PRO A 778 -32.41 -25.69 7.43
CA PRO A 778 -31.10 -25.98 8.04
C PRO A 778 -30.14 -24.80 7.92
N ALA A 779 -29.73 -24.27 9.06
CA ALA A 779 -28.74 -23.18 9.11
C ALA A 779 -27.97 -23.18 10.45
N TRP A 780 -26.70 -22.92 10.39
CA TRP A 780 -25.81 -22.76 11.55
C TRP A 780 -25.14 -21.39 11.47
N LEU A 781 -25.16 -20.62 12.56
CA LEU A 781 -24.46 -19.34 12.68
C LEU A 781 -23.32 -19.49 13.69
N LEU A 782 -22.09 -19.30 13.24
CA LEU A 782 -20.91 -19.25 14.05
C LEU A 782 -20.50 -17.80 14.27
N ASN A 783 -20.32 -17.43 15.54
CA ASN A 783 -19.85 -16.11 15.97
C ASN A 783 -18.67 -16.34 16.93
N TYR A 784 -17.47 -16.08 16.47
CA TYR A 784 -16.28 -16.08 17.33
C TYR A 784 -16.19 -14.72 18.03
N LYS A 785 -16.50 -14.73 19.34
CA LYS A 785 -16.62 -13.51 20.14
C LYS A 785 -15.32 -12.69 20.15
N GLY A 786 -15.46 -11.39 19.82
CA GLY A 786 -14.33 -10.47 19.77
C GLY A 786 -13.50 -10.55 18.49
N GLU A 787 -13.86 -11.43 17.55
CA GLU A 787 -13.25 -11.42 16.21
C GLU A 787 -13.97 -10.41 15.30
N GLY A 788 -13.23 -9.87 14.33
CA GLY A 788 -13.72 -8.89 13.37
C GLY A 788 -14.25 -9.50 12.09
N HIS A 789 -14.06 -8.76 10.97
CA HIS A 789 -14.49 -9.18 9.63
C HIS A 789 -13.85 -10.49 9.17
N PHE A 790 -12.69 -10.80 9.71
CA PHE A 790 -11.98 -12.07 9.55
C PHE A 790 -11.72 -12.70 10.90
N VAL A 791 -11.67 -14.04 10.96
CA VAL A 791 -11.20 -14.76 12.13
C VAL A 791 -9.67 -14.69 12.14
N LEU A 792 -9.08 -14.02 13.13
CA LEU A 792 -7.62 -13.82 13.22
C LEU A 792 -6.98 -14.68 14.30
N GLY A 793 -7.71 -15.01 15.37
CA GLY A 793 -7.23 -15.84 16.43
C GLY A 793 -6.95 -17.27 15.96
N ARG A 794 -5.72 -17.78 16.11
CA ARG A 794 -5.30 -19.09 15.60
C ARG A 794 -6.18 -20.24 16.07
N GLY A 795 -6.63 -20.21 17.34
CA GLY A 795 -7.56 -21.22 17.88
C GLY A 795 -8.90 -21.21 17.17
N ALA A 796 -9.46 -20.02 16.94
CA ALA A 796 -10.70 -19.81 16.24
C ALA A 796 -10.58 -20.19 14.75
N GLN A 797 -9.47 -19.84 14.09
CA GLN A 797 -9.20 -20.29 12.71
C GLN A 797 -9.16 -21.81 12.58
N LYS A 798 -8.52 -22.48 13.55
CA LYS A 798 -8.49 -23.96 13.56
C LYS A 798 -9.88 -24.55 13.73
N ASP A 799 -10.67 -24.07 14.69
CA ASP A 799 -12.04 -24.51 14.92
C ASP A 799 -12.91 -24.26 13.69
N TRP A 800 -12.82 -23.06 13.11
CA TRP A 800 -13.55 -22.70 11.89
C TRP A 800 -13.19 -23.61 10.71
N THR A 801 -11.89 -23.84 10.46
CA THR A 801 -11.43 -24.71 9.37
C THR A 801 -11.97 -26.13 9.51
N ILE A 802 -11.98 -26.69 10.73
CA ILE A 802 -12.51 -28.02 11.00
C ILE A 802 -14.03 -28.08 10.73
N ARG A 803 -14.81 -27.09 11.22
CA ARG A 803 -16.27 -27.11 11.05
C ARG A 803 -16.69 -26.90 9.60
N MET A 804 -16.03 -26.00 8.92
CA MET A 804 -16.27 -25.75 7.50
C MET A 804 -15.99 -27.01 6.66
N MET A 805 -14.86 -27.69 6.93
CA MET A 805 -14.52 -28.93 6.24
C MET A 805 -15.53 -30.03 6.53
N GLN A 806 -15.93 -30.24 7.82
CA GLN A 806 -16.95 -31.22 8.22
C GLN A 806 -18.31 -30.94 7.58
N PHE A 807 -18.70 -29.66 7.46
CA PHE A 807 -19.93 -29.26 6.81
C PHE A 807 -19.95 -29.67 5.33
N PHE A 808 -18.88 -29.36 4.61
CA PHE A 808 -18.78 -29.72 3.19
C PHE A 808 -18.64 -31.24 3.00
N ASP A 809 -17.84 -31.93 3.82
CA ASP A 809 -17.70 -33.39 3.74
C ASP A 809 -19.04 -34.10 3.99
N TYR A 810 -19.86 -33.61 4.94
CA TYR A 810 -21.18 -34.17 5.20
C TYR A 810 -22.09 -34.05 3.98
N TYR A 811 -22.23 -32.84 3.42
CA TYR A 811 -23.17 -32.62 2.31
C TYR A 811 -22.67 -33.12 0.95
N LEU A 812 -21.37 -33.07 0.70
CA LEU A 812 -20.82 -33.30 -0.64
C LEU A 812 -20.14 -34.66 -0.80
N LYS A 813 -19.63 -35.24 0.29
CA LYS A 813 -19.00 -36.56 0.27
C LYS A 813 -19.84 -37.63 1.00
N GLY A 814 -20.95 -37.25 1.64
CA GLY A 814 -21.82 -38.19 2.39
C GLY A 814 -21.14 -38.77 3.62
N THR A 815 -20.22 -38.02 4.27
CA THR A 815 -19.69 -38.46 5.57
C THR A 815 -20.78 -38.46 6.66
N LYS A 816 -20.52 -39.05 7.79
CA LYS A 816 -21.47 -39.01 8.92
C LYS A 816 -21.61 -37.58 9.44
N GLU A 817 -22.83 -37.27 9.93
CA GLU A 817 -23.12 -35.93 10.46
C GLU A 817 -22.23 -35.64 11.69
N PRO A 818 -21.57 -34.47 11.76
CA PRO A 818 -20.86 -34.05 12.95
C PRO A 818 -21.82 -33.77 14.12
N ARG A 819 -21.40 -34.12 15.32
CA ARG A 819 -22.24 -33.98 16.53
C ARG A 819 -22.64 -32.51 16.77
N TRP A 820 -21.74 -31.53 16.48
CA TRP A 820 -22.06 -30.11 16.62
C TRP A 820 -23.17 -29.64 15.67
N MET A 821 -23.30 -30.22 14.48
CA MET A 821 -24.36 -29.87 13.56
C MET A 821 -25.73 -30.37 14.05
N LYS A 822 -25.79 -31.58 14.65
CA LYS A 822 -27.00 -32.19 15.14
C LYS A 822 -27.45 -31.64 16.49
N GLU A 823 -26.54 -31.52 17.45
CA GLU A 823 -26.85 -31.22 18.86
C GLU A 823 -26.65 -29.75 19.20
N GLY A 824 -25.81 -29.00 18.39
CA GLY A 824 -25.34 -27.70 18.77
C GLY A 824 -24.36 -27.76 19.96
N ILE A 825 -23.91 -26.60 20.43
CA ILE A 825 -23.08 -26.46 21.63
C ILE A 825 -23.83 -25.58 22.63
N HIS A 826 -24.34 -26.21 23.70
CA HIS A 826 -25.04 -25.48 24.75
C HIS A 826 -24.11 -24.52 25.50
N LEU A 827 -24.64 -23.43 26.06
CA LEU A 827 -23.86 -22.43 26.79
C LEU A 827 -22.90 -23.01 27.85
N ARG A 828 -23.34 -24.08 28.55
CA ARG A 828 -22.55 -24.76 29.60
C ARG A 828 -21.42 -25.61 29.05
N GLU A 829 -21.44 -25.96 27.78
CA GLU A 829 -20.44 -26.82 27.10
C GLU A 829 -19.39 -26.00 26.33
N ARG A 830 -19.63 -24.69 26.18
CA ARG A 830 -18.73 -23.81 25.42
C ARG A 830 -17.34 -23.79 26.02
N GLY A 831 -16.32 -23.99 25.14
CA GLY A 831 -14.93 -24.10 25.57
C GLY A 831 -14.53 -25.42 26.23
N ILE A 832 -15.48 -26.32 26.45
CA ILE A 832 -15.24 -27.63 27.09
C ILE A 832 -15.34 -28.77 26.07
N ASP A 833 -16.47 -28.88 25.35
CA ASP A 833 -16.68 -29.89 24.31
C ASP A 833 -17.06 -29.23 22.99
N GLN A 834 -16.18 -29.33 22.00
CA GLN A 834 -16.38 -28.73 20.65
C GLN A 834 -17.24 -29.64 19.76
N LYS A 835 -17.54 -30.89 20.19
CA LYS A 835 -18.39 -31.85 19.48
C LYS A 835 -17.98 -32.08 18.01
N TYR A 836 -16.69 -32.21 17.75
CA TYR A 836 -16.19 -32.53 16.41
C TYR A 836 -16.46 -33.98 15.98
N ASP A 837 -16.78 -34.84 16.94
CA ASP A 837 -17.02 -36.27 16.68
C ASP A 837 -18.14 -36.44 15.67
N LEU A 838 -17.99 -37.44 14.79
CA LEU A 838 -19.02 -37.85 13.87
C LEU A 838 -20.01 -38.80 14.61
N LEU A 839 -21.30 -38.64 14.36
CA LEU A 839 -22.31 -39.47 14.98
C LEU A 839 -22.06 -40.95 14.67
N LYS A 840 -22.24 -41.83 15.70
CA LYS A 840 -22.24 -43.25 15.47
C LYS A 840 -23.50 -43.63 14.63
N LYS A 841 -23.41 -44.65 13.79
CA LYS A 841 -24.58 -45.17 13.08
C LYS A 841 -25.67 -45.57 14.05
#